data_2ecd22fadf109218537143a974d3d9c8
#
_entry.id   2ecd22fadf109218537143a974d3d9c8
#
_cell.length_a   1.000
_cell.length_b   1.000
_cell.length_c   1.000
_cell.angle_alpha   90.00
_cell.angle_beta   90.00
_cell.angle_gamma   90.00
#
_symmetry.space_group_name_H-M   'P 1'
#
loop_
_entity.id
_entity.type
_entity.pdbx_description
1 polymer ?
#
loop_
_entity_poly.entity_id
_entity_poly.type
_entity_poly.pdbx_seq_one_letter_code
_entity_poly.pdbx_strand_id
1 'polypeptide(L)'
;MKIKLLNRISFFAALFFLISHAPLRAQSDLYDITPQNVLDVMQRVADWQLANPSAHKPTDWTQAAGDAGFMALAGISGDPKYRDAMTAMGNANGWQLGPRRYHADDYCVGQTYAELYFLYREPKMIAPTRERFDYILANPSTAQSLLFNQPGNKEREVWSWCDALFMGPPAWMRLYAATDDPRYMDFAITNWWRATDFLYDKDQHLYFRDSTYFDKTEPNGQKVFWSRGNGWVIAGLVRVLQYLPMNYPDRPRFEQLFKDMAAKVLQCQQPDGLWHSGLLDPSDYPKETSGSAFFTYALAWGINQGLLDRATYEPAVDKAWMALVSCVNADGKLTSVQPMGADPKSFDQDSTEVYGVGAFLLAGSEVYKMIILEHTKPVLVSVTNPSSFRRDCETVEIHSDAPSGFTRGLAGVMDGVSSRILDVQLYASEPGQPENKLLFQADLAPGETRTYYLLNPSVLPAVPQPIVKTFARYVPERFDDYAWESDRIAHRIYGPALETWQREPLTDSGVDVWVKRTRALIVDQMYSTMNLFNTNGPSQDDFKVGHTRGDGGLGIWNNGTNYVSKNWHAQQLITTGPIRSEFVLTYEAWDAGSGRMVSEKKRISIDAGSNLSRVESTLDSDDKSPLQVGVGLTERPGENIFVSDSAPEIDSWENSTAKGLWVQTPTWMTYWQPQDFVKGVIATAIIMPKNSIETYTNDNPTLPESKFEAPTHTLGEGQPGLRSILAIVPAQVGTPLVYYFGAGWNESGDFPNAANWNNYVRRFAQRVDEPLHVNVGK
;
A
#
# COMPACT_ATOMS: atom_id res chain seq x y z
N MET A 1 34.66 -66.96 21.60
CA MET A 1 34.57 -66.80 23.08
C MET A 1 33.68 -65.57 23.31
N LYS A 2 32.55 -65.80 23.87
CA LYS A 2 31.33 -65.02 24.22
C LYS A 2 31.23 -63.56 23.88
N ILE A 3 30.34 -63.29 22.95
CA ILE A 3 29.72 -62.01 22.57
C ILE A 3 28.61 -61.72 23.57
N LYS A 4 28.57 -60.47 24.13
CA LYS A 4 27.40 -59.92 24.83
C LYS A 4 26.72 -58.89 23.95
N LEU A 5 25.47 -59.20 23.60
CA LEU A 5 24.48 -58.31 23.01
C LEU A 5 24.08 -57.24 24.05
N LEU A 6 24.08 -55.97 23.67
CA LEU A 6 23.40 -54.91 24.42
C LEU A 6 22.29 -54.33 23.57
N ASN A 7 21.06 -54.43 24.08
CA ASN A 7 19.82 -53.91 23.56
C ASN A 7 19.88 -52.38 23.38
N ARG A 8 19.47 -51.90 22.18
CA ARG A 8 19.05 -50.51 21.96
C ARG A 8 17.55 -50.42 22.17
N ILE A 9 17.15 -49.71 23.21
CA ILE A 9 15.77 -49.31 23.46
C ILE A 9 15.52 -48.05 22.64
N SER A 10 14.65 -48.15 21.63
CA SER A 10 14.16 -47.00 20.85
C SER A 10 13.05 -46.32 21.65
N PHE A 11 13.27 -45.09 22.08
CA PHE A 11 12.25 -44.20 22.59
C PHE A 11 11.51 -43.58 21.42
N PHE A 12 10.29 -44.04 21.14
CA PHE A 12 9.31 -43.34 20.33
C PHE A 12 8.69 -42.24 21.19
N ALA A 13 9.07 -40.99 20.99
CA ALA A 13 8.35 -39.84 21.51
C ALA A 13 7.10 -39.62 20.65
N ALA A 14 5.92 -40.01 21.15
CA ALA A 14 4.65 -39.64 20.56
C ALA A 14 4.40 -38.16 20.81
N LEU A 15 4.57 -37.33 19.78
CA LEU A 15 4.15 -35.94 19.77
C LEU A 15 2.62 -35.88 19.68
N PHE A 16 1.95 -35.72 20.81
CA PHE A 16 0.52 -35.38 20.82
C PHE A 16 0.36 -33.96 20.33
N PHE A 17 -0.10 -33.80 19.09
CA PHE A 17 -0.72 -32.55 18.62
C PHE A 17 -2.02 -32.36 19.40
N LEU A 18 -1.99 -31.48 20.39
CA LEU A 18 -3.20 -30.88 20.95
C LEU A 18 -3.79 -29.94 19.88
N ILE A 19 -4.62 -30.48 18.99
CA ILE A 19 -5.57 -29.67 18.23
C ILE A 19 -6.56 -29.13 19.27
N SER A 20 -6.42 -27.88 19.64
CA SER A 20 -7.42 -27.15 20.39
C SER A 20 -8.65 -27.02 19.48
N HIS A 21 -9.58 -27.95 19.59
CA HIS A 21 -10.92 -27.77 19.04
C HIS A 21 -11.57 -26.67 19.88
N ALA A 22 -11.62 -25.44 19.36
CA ALA A 22 -12.60 -24.49 19.85
C ALA A 22 -13.98 -25.15 19.75
N PRO A 23 -14.84 -25.10 20.78
CA PRO A 23 -16.15 -25.69 20.71
C PRO A 23 -16.90 -25.08 19.52
N LEU A 24 -17.40 -25.94 18.60
CA LEU A 24 -18.36 -25.53 17.59
C LEU A 24 -19.53 -24.88 18.32
N ARG A 25 -19.69 -23.56 18.19
CA ARG A 25 -20.86 -22.84 18.69
C ARG A 25 -22.11 -23.42 18.04
N ALA A 26 -23.18 -23.54 18.81
CA ALA A 26 -24.45 -23.98 18.26
C ALA A 26 -24.91 -23.02 17.16
N GLN A 27 -25.55 -23.54 16.13
CA GLN A 27 -26.03 -22.73 14.98
C GLN A 27 -27.00 -21.61 15.42
N SER A 28 -27.70 -21.79 16.56
CA SER A 28 -28.59 -20.79 17.17
C SER A 28 -27.84 -19.50 17.60
N ASP A 29 -26.56 -19.60 17.99
CA ASP A 29 -25.78 -18.46 18.52
C ASP A 29 -25.22 -17.55 17.40
N LEU A 30 -25.27 -18.01 16.14
CA LEU A 30 -24.80 -17.24 14.98
C LEU A 30 -25.82 -16.22 14.47
N TYR A 31 -27.07 -16.26 14.94
CA TYR A 31 -28.11 -15.31 14.54
C TYR A 31 -28.03 -13.97 15.27
N ASP A 32 -27.26 -13.87 16.36
CA ASP A 32 -26.99 -12.58 16.98
C ASP A 32 -25.97 -11.82 16.12
N ILE A 33 -26.35 -10.63 15.64
CA ILE A 33 -25.50 -9.79 14.78
C ILE A 33 -24.44 -9.11 15.67
N THR A 34 -23.35 -9.83 15.94
CA THR A 34 -22.18 -9.32 16.64
C THR A 34 -20.96 -9.36 15.74
N PRO A 35 -19.93 -8.52 15.94
CA PRO A 35 -18.72 -8.55 15.12
C PRO A 35 -18.08 -9.95 15.06
N GLN A 36 -18.07 -10.68 16.18
CA GLN A 36 -17.54 -12.05 16.24
C GLN A 36 -18.34 -13.02 15.40
N ASN A 37 -19.68 -13.02 15.53
CA ASN A 37 -20.54 -13.95 14.79
C ASN A 37 -20.51 -13.68 13.29
N VAL A 38 -20.46 -12.40 12.89
CA VAL A 38 -20.30 -12.02 11.48
C VAL A 38 -18.99 -12.56 10.93
N LEU A 39 -17.89 -12.38 11.66
CA LEU A 39 -16.57 -12.87 11.24
C LEU A 39 -16.54 -14.41 11.19
N ASP A 40 -17.07 -15.09 12.20
CA ASP A 40 -17.10 -16.56 12.29
C ASP A 40 -17.84 -17.18 11.09
N VAL A 41 -19.01 -16.64 10.71
CA VAL A 41 -19.76 -17.18 9.57
C VAL A 41 -19.08 -16.87 8.24
N MET A 42 -18.48 -15.68 8.09
CA MET A 42 -17.69 -15.34 6.90
C MET A 42 -16.51 -16.30 6.73
N GLN A 43 -15.78 -16.59 7.80
CA GLN A 43 -14.65 -17.52 7.77
C GLN A 43 -15.09 -18.94 7.41
N ARG A 44 -16.21 -19.42 7.97
CA ARG A 44 -16.78 -20.74 7.62
C ARG A 44 -17.11 -20.85 6.13
N VAL A 45 -17.74 -19.82 5.56
CA VAL A 45 -18.09 -19.79 4.12
C VAL A 45 -16.82 -19.74 3.25
N ALA A 46 -15.86 -18.90 3.62
CA ALA A 46 -14.59 -18.78 2.92
C ALA A 46 -13.76 -20.08 2.99
N ASP A 47 -13.69 -20.71 4.16
CA ASP A 47 -12.98 -21.97 4.37
C ASP A 47 -13.60 -23.12 3.56
N TRP A 48 -14.94 -23.18 3.52
CA TRP A 48 -15.62 -24.12 2.66
C TRP A 48 -15.26 -23.91 1.18
N GLN A 49 -15.26 -22.65 0.70
CA GLN A 49 -14.94 -22.35 -0.68
C GLN A 49 -13.48 -22.66 -1.03
N LEU A 50 -12.53 -22.39 -0.13
CA LEU A 50 -11.12 -22.78 -0.32
C LEU A 50 -10.93 -24.29 -0.37
N ALA A 51 -11.68 -25.04 0.43
CA ALA A 51 -11.66 -26.50 0.44
C ALA A 51 -12.42 -27.12 -0.77
N ASN A 52 -13.34 -26.37 -1.38
CA ASN A 52 -14.13 -26.75 -2.55
C ASN A 52 -13.93 -25.73 -3.69
N PRO A 53 -12.74 -25.70 -4.32
CA PRO A 53 -12.41 -24.69 -5.30
C PRO A 53 -13.34 -24.78 -6.52
N SER A 54 -13.69 -23.61 -7.07
CA SER A 54 -14.47 -23.52 -8.30
C SER A 54 -13.73 -24.15 -9.47
N ALA A 55 -14.48 -24.72 -10.40
CA ALA A 55 -13.93 -25.23 -11.68
C ALA A 55 -13.60 -24.13 -12.70
N HIS A 56 -13.99 -22.88 -12.42
CA HIS A 56 -13.70 -21.73 -13.28
C HIS A 56 -12.22 -21.36 -13.25
N LYS A 57 -11.74 -20.78 -14.36
CA LYS A 57 -10.35 -20.29 -14.44
C LYS A 57 -10.14 -19.16 -13.43
N PRO A 58 -8.94 -19.01 -12.85
CA PRO A 58 -8.65 -17.95 -11.90
C PRO A 58 -8.89 -16.53 -12.42
N THR A 59 -8.78 -16.30 -13.73
CA THR A 59 -9.03 -15.01 -14.37
C THR A 59 -10.47 -14.85 -14.92
N ASP A 60 -11.33 -15.85 -14.71
CA ASP A 60 -12.76 -15.74 -15.07
C ASP A 60 -13.47 -14.80 -14.11
N TRP A 61 -14.46 -14.06 -14.62
CA TRP A 61 -15.21 -13.09 -13.83
C TRP A 61 -15.90 -13.71 -12.60
N THR A 62 -16.32 -14.97 -12.72
CA THR A 62 -16.95 -15.72 -11.61
C THR A 62 -16.00 -15.85 -10.41
N GLN A 63 -14.78 -16.28 -10.70
CA GLN A 63 -13.71 -16.40 -9.70
C GLN A 63 -13.28 -15.03 -9.19
N ALA A 64 -13.06 -14.07 -10.10
CA ALA A 64 -12.62 -12.72 -9.76
C ALA A 64 -13.59 -11.96 -8.84
N ALA A 65 -14.89 -12.17 -9.00
CA ALA A 65 -15.88 -11.61 -8.07
C ALA A 65 -15.83 -12.30 -6.70
N GLY A 66 -15.53 -13.60 -6.65
CA GLY A 66 -15.19 -14.32 -5.43
C GLY A 66 -13.99 -13.72 -4.72
N ASP A 67 -12.91 -13.52 -5.46
CA ASP A 67 -11.64 -12.99 -4.96
C ASP A 67 -11.80 -11.60 -4.32
N ALA A 68 -12.68 -10.75 -4.86
CA ALA A 68 -13.01 -9.46 -4.24
C ALA A 68 -13.60 -9.62 -2.82
N GLY A 69 -14.41 -10.65 -2.59
CA GLY A 69 -14.93 -10.99 -1.27
C GLY A 69 -13.84 -11.54 -0.33
N PHE A 70 -12.94 -12.37 -0.84
CA PHE A 70 -11.79 -12.83 -0.07
C PHE A 70 -10.89 -11.68 0.38
N MET A 71 -10.65 -10.68 -0.47
CA MET A 71 -9.92 -9.48 -0.08
C MET A 71 -10.64 -8.67 1.01
N ALA A 72 -11.97 -8.58 0.95
CA ALA A 72 -12.76 -7.91 1.98
C ALA A 72 -12.66 -8.64 3.33
N LEU A 73 -12.73 -9.98 3.34
CA LEU A 73 -12.53 -10.78 4.55
C LEU A 73 -11.09 -10.66 5.07
N ALA A 74 -10.09 -10.70 4.20
CA ALA A 74 -8.69 -10.54 4.56
C ALA A 74 -8.42 -9.20 5.26
N GLY A 75 -9.19 -8.16 4.91
CA GLY A 75 -9.08 -6.82 5.51
C GLY A 75 -9.65 -6.70 6.93
N ILE A 76 -10.39 -7.69 7.44
CA ILE A 76 -10.98 -7.68 8.79
C ILE A 76 -10.63 -8.92 9.61
N SER A 77 -10.06 -9.95 8.99
CA SER A 77 -9.66 -11.20 9.64
C SER A 77 -8.24 -11.12 10.19
N GLY A 78 -8.00 -11.67 11.37
CA GLY A 78 -6.65 -11.87 11.90
C GLY A 78 -5.89 -13.02 11.24
N ASP A 79 -6.54 -13.83 10.40
CA ASP A 79 -5.92 -14.97 9.73
C ASP A 79 -5.36 -14.54 8.36
N PRO A 80 -4.05 -14.65 8.13
CA PRO A 80 -3.42 -14.25 6.87
C PRO A 80 -3.77 -15.16 5.69
N LYS A 81 -4.33 -16.38 5.92
CA LYS A 81 -4.56 -17.38 4.88
C LYS A 81 -5.40 -16.88 3.70
N TYR A 82 -6.34 -15.97 3.94
CA TYR A 82 -7.20 -15.43 2.86
C TYR A 82 -6.42 -14.50 1.95
N ARG A 83 -5.60 -13.62 2.51
CA ARG A 83 -4.67 -12.76 1.77
C ARG A 83 -3.62 -13.58 1.03
N ASP A 84 -3.07 -14.59 1.70
CA ASP A 84 -2.03 -15.46 1.15
C ASP A 84 -2.57 -16.31 -0.02
N ALA A 85 -3.83 -16.79 0.06
CA ALA A 85 -4.50 -17.47 -1.04
C ALA A 85 -4.63 -16.57 -2.28
N MET A 86 -5.04 -15.30 -2.11
CA MET A 86 -5.15 -14.34 -3.21
C MET A 86 -3.77 -13.99 -3.80
N THR A 87 -2.76 -13.86 -2.96
CA THR A 87 -1.37 -13.63 -3.39
C THR A 87 -0.82 -14.84 -4.18
N ALA A 88 -1.11 -16.05 -3.71
CA ALA A 88 -0.71 -17.29 -4.40
C ALA A 88 -1.39 -17.41 -5.76
N MET A 89 -2.68 -17.08 -5.86
CA MET A 89 -3.43 -17.04 -7.12
C MET A 89 -2.80 -16.05 -8.11
N GLY A 90 -2.52 -14.81 -7.67
CA GLY A 90 -1.88 -13.79 -8.52
C GLY A 90 -0.51 -14.22 -9.01
N ASN A 91 0.34 -14.79 -8.15
CA ASN A 91 1.65 -15.32 -8.53
C ASN A 91 1.54 -16.48 -9.54
N ALA A 92 0.61 -17.42 -9.32
CA ALA A 92 0.40 -18.56 -10.23
C ALA A 92 -0.07 -18.12 -11.62
N ASN A 93 -0.87 -17.06 -11.72
CA ASN A 93 -1.34 -16.50 -12.99
C ASN A 93 -0.38 -15.48 -13.61
N GLY A 94 0.77 -15.18 -12.98
CA GLY A 94 1.67 -14.12 -13.44
C GLY A 94 0.98 -12.75 -13.51
N TRP A 95 -0.04 -12.52 -12.67
CA TRP A 95 -0.82 -11.27 -12.58
C TRP A 95 -1.55 -10.89 -13.89
N GLN A 96 -1.79 -11.87 -14.75
CA GLN A 96 -2.45 -11.65 -16.04
C GLN A 96 -3.95 -11.47 -15.89
N LEU A 97 -4.53 -10.62 -16.74
CA LEU A 97 -5.97 -10.48 -16.92
C LEU A 97 -6.55 -11.58 -17.81
N GLY A 98 -7.87 -11.69 -17.92
CA GLY A 98 -8.51 -12.59 -18.86
C GLY A 98 -8.14 -12.31 -20.32
N PRO A 99 -8.39 -13.22 -21.25
CA PRO A 99 -7.81 -13.16 -22.61
C PRO A 99 -8.48 -12.16 -23.55
N ARG A 100 -9.74 -11.75 -23.29
CA ARG A 100 -10.50 -10.86 -24.17
C ARG A 100 -10.18 -9.39 -23.88
N ARG A 101 -9.45 -8.74 -24.78
CA ARG A 101 -8.80 -7.44 -24.56
C ARG A 101 -9.75 -6.32 -24.13
N TYR A 102 -10.93 -6.22 -24.72
CA TYR A 102 -11.88 -5.13 -24.47
C TYR A 102 -13.06 -5.55 -23.59
N HIS A 103 -13.13 -6.81 -23.17
CA HIS A 103 -14.28 -7.34 -22.44
C HIS A 103 -14.16 -7.02 -20.93
N ALA A 104 -15.18 -6.40 -20.37
CA ALA A 104 -15.18 -5.98 -18.96
C ALA A 104 -14.94 -7.13 -17.98
N ASP A 105 -15.52 -8.30 -18.22
CA ASP A 105 -15.37 -9.48 -17.37
C ASP A 105 -13.89 -9.83 -17.15
N ASP A 106 -13.07 -9.69 -18.19
CA ASP A 106 -11.66 -10.05 -18.17
C ASP A 106 -10.80 -9.06 -17.40
N TYR A 107 -11.37 -7.90 -16.98
CA TYR A 107 -10.70 -6.93 -16.09
C TYR A 107 -10.95 -7.19 -14.62
N CYS A 108 -11.99 -7.97 -14.28
CA CYS A 108 -12.49 -8.10 -12.92
C CYS A 108 -11.40 -8.51 -11.91
N VAL A 109 -10.55 -9.48 -12.27
CA VAL A 109 -9.43 -9.95 -11.42
C VAL A 109 -8.41 -8.84 -11.11
N GLY A 110 -8.31 -7.83 -11.99
CA GLY A 110 -7.47 -6.65 -11.77
C GLY A 110 -7.85 -5.86 -10.52
N GLN A 111 -9.08 -5.97 -10.01
CA GLN A 111 -9.47 -5.39 -8.72
C GLN A 111 -8.67 -6.02 -7.58
N THR A 112 -8.61 -7.33 -7.51
CA THR A 112 -7.84 -8.08 -6.50
C THR A 112 -6.35 -7.80 -6.62
N TYR A 113 -5.80 -7.77 -7.83
CA TYR A 113 -4.38 -7.45 -8.05
C TYR A 113 -4.01 -6.05 -7.57
N ALA A 114 -4.85 -5.06 -7.82
CA ALA A 114 -4.63 -3.70 -7.35
C ALA A 114 -4.77 -3.60 -5.81
N GLU A 115 -5.72 -4.31 -5.20
CA GLU A 115 -5.86 -4.34 -3.74
C GLU A 115 -4.64 -5.00 -3.06
N LEU A 116 -4.08 -6.05 -3.63
CA LEU A 116 -2.80 -6.63 -3.19
C LEU A 116 -1.63 -5.67 -3.42
N TYR A 117 -1.61 -4.95 -4.54
CA TYR A 117 -0.61 -3.92 -4.78
C TYR A 117 -0.64 -2.83 -3.70
N PHE A 118 -1.81 -2.38 -3.26
CA PHE A 118 -1.89 -1.38 -2.17
C PHE A 118 -1.29 -1.90 -0.86
N LEU A 119 -1.27 -3.21 -0.63
CA LEU A 119 -0.65 -3.81 0.54
C LEU A 119 0.87 -3.97 0.38
N TYR A 120 1.33 -4.50 -0.76
CA TYR A 120 2.72 -4.93 -0.96
C TYR A 120 3.55 -3.97 -1.79
N ARG A 121 2.91 -3.10 -2.59
CA ARG A 121 3.56 -2.15 -3.52
C ARG A 121 4.53 -2.80 -4.51
N GLU A 122 4.35 -4.09 -4.82
CA GLU A 122 5.13 -4.82 -5.82
C GLU A 122 4.66 -4.45 -7.24
N PRO A 123 5.49 -3.79 -8.09
CA PRO A 123 5.07 -3.33 -9.42
C PRO A 123 4.52 -4.42 -10.33
N LYS A 124 5.03 -5.66 -10.21
CA LYS A 124 4.58 -6.82 -11.01
C LYS A 124 3.08 -7.12 -10.86
N MET A 125 2.47 -6.75 -9.71
CA MET A 125 1.07 -7.05 -9.42
C MET A 125 0.09 -6.27 -10.31
N ILE A 126 0.48 -5.08 -10.77
CA ILE A 126 -0.36 -4.24 -11.62
C ILE A 126 0.20 -4.04 -13.04
N ALA A 127 1.43 -4.45 -13.31
CA ALA A 127 2.08 -4.22 -14.60
C ALA A 127 1.28 -4.78 -15.78
N PRO A 128 0.76 -6.04 -15.77
CA PRO A 128 -0.04 -6.55 -16.88
C PRO A 128 -1.40 -5.82 -17.03
N THR A 129 -2.00 -5.38 -15.94
CA THR A 129 -3.23 -4.57 -15.97
C THR A 129 -2.96 -3.21 -16.61
N ARG A 130 -1.86 -2.56 -16.23
CA ARG A 130 -1.42 -1.29 -16.80
C ARG A 130 -1.15 -1.42 -18.30
N GLU A 131 -0.36 -2.42 -18.71
CA GLU A 131 -0.08 -2.68 -20.13
C GLU A 131 -1.38 -2.86 -20.94
N ARG A 132 -2.33 -3.63 -20.40
CA ARG A 132 -3.63 -3.85 -21.06
C ARG A 132 -4.42 -2.55 -21.19
N PHE A 133 -4.49 -1.73 -20.14
CA PHE A 133 -5.28 -0.53 -20.14
C PHE A 133 -4.63 0.59 -20.95
N ASP A 134 -3.31 0.75 -20.90
CA ASP A 134 -2.57 1.64 -21.80
C ASP A 134 -2.81 1.30 -23.27
N TYR A 135 -2.79 -0.02 -23.61
CA TYR A 135 -3.11 -0.45 -24.96
C TYR A 135 -4.55 -0.05 -25.38
N ILE A 136 -5.54 -0.23 -24.49
CA ILE A 136 -6.94 0.11 -24.76
C ILE A 136 -7.10 1.62 -24.97
N LEU A 137 -6.44 2.44 -24.16
CA LEU A 137 -6.45 3.90 -24.32
C LEU A 137 -5.83 4.35 -25.65
N ALA A 138 -4.73 3.72 -26.06
CA ALA A 138 -4.06 4.02 -27.34
C ALA A 138 -4.82 3.43 -28.56
N ASN A 139 -5.60 2.36 -28.36
CA ASN A 139 -6.30 1.64 -29.42
C ASN A 139 -7.74 1.35 -28.97
N PRO A 140 -8.62 2.34 -28.88
CA PRO A 140 -9.98 2.14 -28.41
C PRO A 140 -10.75 1.20 -29.35
N SER A 141 -11.73 0.46 -28.78
CA SER A 141 -12.61 -0.39 -29.61
C SER A 141 -13.35 0.44 -30.65
N THR A 142 -13.51 -0.14 -31.83
CA THR A 142 -14.29 0.44 -32.91
C THR A 142 -15.79 0.26 -32.76
N ALA A 143 -16.24 -0.50 -31.74
CA ALA A 143 -17.66 -0.70 -31.44
C ALA A 143 -18.31 0.60 -31.00
N GLN A 144 -19.43 0.96 -31.67
CA GLN A 144 -20.16 2.17 -31.36
C GLN A 144 -21.52 1.89 -30.70
N SER A 145 -22.15 0.78 -31.07
CA SER A 145 -23.50 0.43 -30.62
C SER A 145 -23.50 -0.34 -29.31
N LEU A 146 -24.37 0.04 -28.40
CA LEU A 146 -24.66 -0.70 -27.16
C LEU A 146 -25.80 -1.72 -27.35
N LEU A 147 -26.43 -1.79 -28.53
CA LEU A 147 -27.48 -2.77 -28.83
C LEU A 147 -26.91 -4.19 -28.77
N PHE A 148 -27.52 -5.04 -27.96
CA PHE A 148 -27.09 -6.40 -27.71
C PHE A 148 -27.56 -7.36 -28.81
N ASN A 149 -26.77 -8.38 -29.13
CA ASN A 149 -27.09 -9.43 -30.14
C ASN A 149 -27.37 -8.92 -31.55
N GLN A 150 -26.78 -7.80 -31.97
CA GLN A 150 -26.87 -7.35 -33.35
C GLN A 150 -25.81 -8.05 -34.23
N PRO A 151 -26.14 -8.54 -35.44
CA PRO A 151 -25.16 -9.14 -36.32
C PRO A 151 -23.98 -8.21 -36.63
N GLY A 152 -22.76 -8.69 -36.42
CA GLY A 152 -21.53 -7.91 -36.64
C GLY A 152 -21.21 -6.85 -35.59
N ASN A 153 -22.04 -6.67 -34.59
CA ASN A 153 -21.77 -5.79 -33.48
C ASN A 153 -20.77 -6.41 -32.51
N LYS A 154 -19.94 -5.58 -31.90
CA LYS A 154 -18.98 -5.94 -30.86
C LYS A 154 -19.39 -5.30 -29.52
N GLU A 155 -20.68 -5.38 -29.20
CA GLU A 155 -21.30 -4.69 -28.07
C GLU A 155 -20.61 -5.00 -26.73
N ARG A 156 -20.04 -6.20 -26.57
CA ARG A 156 -19.33 -6.58 -25.36
C ARG A 156 -17.97 -5.89 -25.18
N GLU A 157 -17.48 -5.24 -26.23
CA GLU A 157 -16.28 -4.40 -26.14
C GLU A 157 -16.55 -3.01 -25.56
N VAL A 158 -17.84 -2.63 -25.32
CA VAL A 158 -18.28 -1.27 -24.91
C VAL A 158 -19.25 -1.24 -23.73
N TRP A 159 -19.21 -2.23 -22.85
CA TRP A 159 -19.99 -2.32 -21.61
C TRP A 159 -21.51 -2.17 -21.80
N SER A 160 -22.06 -2.95 -22.73
CA SER A 160 -23.47 -2.88 -23.14
C SER A 160 -24.44 -3.68 -22.27
N TRP A 161 -23.99 -4.22 -21.16
CA TRP A 161 -24.78 -4.98 -20.18
C TRP A 161 -24.45 -4.52 -18.75
N CYS A 162 -25.43 -4.61 -17.85
CA CYS A 162 -25.31 -4.02 -16.51
C CYS A 162 -24.20 -4.65 -15.66
N ASP A 163 -23.95 -5.96 -15.81
CA ASP A 163 -22.90 -6.68 -15.05
C ASP A 163 -21.50 -6.09 -15.31
N ALA A 164 -21.28 -5.52 -16.52
CA ALA A 164 -20.02 -4.87 -16.85
C ALA A 164 -19.60 -3.76 -15.87
N LEU A 165 -20.59 -3.13 -15.21
CA LEU A 165 -20.36 -2.03 -14.26
C LEU A 165 -19.72 -2.49 -12.93
N PHE A 166 -19.77 -3.78 -12.60
CA PHE A 166 -18.96 -4.36 -11.53
C PHE A 166 -17.60 -4.84 -12.02
N MET A 167 -17.55 -5.36 -13.25
CA MET A 167 -16.38 -6.06 -13.78
C MET A 167 -15.26 -5.09 -14.20
N GLY A 168 -15.62 -4.04 -14.94
CA GLY A 168 -14.67 -3.11 -15.56
C GLY A 168 -14.33 -1.90 -14.69
N PRO A 169 -15.26 -0.95 -14.46
CA PRO A 169 -14.97 0.34 -13.83
C PRO A 169 -14.16 0.25 -12.52
N PRO A 170 -14.47 -0.68 -11.58
CA PRO A 170 -13.70 -0.77 -10.35
C PRO A 170 -12.23 -1.14 -10.54
N ALA A 171 -11.87 -1.92 -11.57
CA ALA A 171 -10.48 -2.24 -11.89
C ALA A 171 -9.73 -1.03 -12.44
N TRP A 172 -10.37 -0.24 -13.32
CA TRP A 172 -9.84 1.00 -13.86
C TRP A 172 -9.62 2.05 -12.76
N MET A 173 -10.59 2.23 -11.85
CA MET A 173 -10.48 3.16 -10.73
C MET A 173 -9.36 2.79 -9.77
N ARG A 174 -9.14 1.49 -9.53
CA ARG A 174 -8.03 1.03 -8.71
C ARG A 174 -6.68 1.24 -9.37
N LEU A 175 -6.60 1.07 -10.70
CA LEU A 175 -5.36 1.38 -11.41
C LEU A 175 -5.07 2.89 -11.39
N TYR A 176 -6.08 3.74 -11.54
CA TYR A 176 -5.94 5.18 -11.30
C TYR A 176 -5.35 5.45 -9.91
N ALA A 177 -5.95 4.89 -8.86
CA ALA A 177 -5.47 5.07 -7.49
C ALA A 177 -4.05 4.52 -7.27
N ALA A 178 -3.63 3.51 -8.04
CA ALA A 178 -2.29 2.92 -7.95
C ALA A 178 -1.21 3.71 -8.71
N THR A 179 -1.58 4.52 -9.72
CA THR A 179 -0.63 5.13 -10.66
C THR A 179 -0.70 6.65 -10.73
N ASP A 180 -1.73 7.28 -10.17
CA ASP A 180 -2.05 8.70 -10.29
C ASP A 180 -2.28 9.17 -11.75
N ASP A 181 -2.57 8.23 -12.68
CA ASP A 181 -2.83 8.56 -14.07
C ASP A 181 -4.33 8.79 -14.30
N PRO A 182 -4.79 10.05 -14.49
CA PRO A 182 -6.20 10.39 -14.60
C PRO A 182 -6.87 9.77 -15.81
N ARG A 183 -6.13 9.36 -16.84
CA ARG A 183 -6.70 8.72 -18.05
C ARG A 183 -7.51 7.47 -17.72
N TYR A 184 -7.10 6.72 -16.69
CA TYR A 184 -7.81 5.50 -16.26
C TYR A 184 -9.15 5.85 -15.60
N MET A 185 -9.19 6.87 -14.76
CA MET A 185 -10.41 7.36 -14.14
C MET A 185 -11.38 7.93 -15.20
N ASP A 186 -10.86 8.75 -16.10
CA ASP A 186 -11.67 9.38 -17.17
C ASP A 186 -12.32 8.32 -18.07
N PHE A 187 -11.57 7.27 -18.42
CA PHE A 187 -12.10 6.13 -19.18
C PHE A 187 -13.23 5.41 -18.42
N ALA A 188 -13.00 5.10 -17.14
CA ALA A 188 -13.97 4.42 -16.30
C ALA A 188 -15.27 5.23 -16.18
N ILE A 189 -15.19 6.53 -15.88
CA ILE A 189 -16.33 7.43 -15.67
C ILE A 189 -17.11 7.62 -16.97
N THR A 190 -16.40 7.87 -18.08
CA THR A 190 -17.04 8.06 -19.40
C THR A 190 -17.87 6.83 -19.79
N ASN A 191 -17.32 5.64 -19.65
CA ASN A 191 -18.01 4.41 -20.00
C ASN A 191 -19.09 4.01 -18.97
N TRP A 192 -18.91 4.35 -17.69
CA TRP A 192 -19.96 4.21 -16.67
C TRP A 192 -21.21 4.97 -17.07
N TRP A 193 -21.09 6.26 -17.36
CA TRP A 193 -22.26 7.09 -17.71
C TRP A 193 -22.84 6.71 -19.07
N ARG A 194 -22.02 6.30 -20.03
CA ARG A 194 -22.50 5.77 -21.31
C ARG A 194 -23.39 4.54 -21.13
N ALA A 195 -22.99 3.58 -20.28
CA ALA A 195 -23.79 2.40 -19.97
C ALA A 195 -25.05 2.77 -19.16
N THR A 196 -24.91 3.69 -18.18
CA THR A 196 -26.02 4.18 -17.36
C THR A 196 -27.07 4.87 -18.19
N ASP A 197 -26.71 5.82 -19.06
CA ASP A 197 -27.66 6.57 -19.92
C ASP A 197 -28.41 5.62 -20.87
N PHE A 198 -27.87 4.44 -21.16
CA PHE A 198 -28.49 3.46 -22.05
C PHE A 198 -29.35 2.43 -21.31
N LEU A 199 -28.94 1.96 -20.12
CA LEU A 199 -29.58 0.83 -19.42
C LEU A 199 -30.43 1.22 -18.23
N TYR A 200 -30.27 2.42 -17.68
CA TYR A 200 -30.96 2.85 -16.47
C TYR A 200 -32.36 3.31 -16.74
N ASP A 201 -33.34 2.66 -16.11
CA ASP A 201 -34.72 3.08 -16.09
C ASP A 201 -34.95 4.14 -15.01
N LYS A 202 -35.18 5.39 -15.42
CA LYS A 202 -35.30 6.52 -14.50
C LYS A 202 -36.60 6.50 -13.67
N ASP A 203 -37.64 5.78 -14.12
CA ASP A 203 -38.90 5.66 -13.39
C ASP A 203 -38.82 4.60 -12.29
N GLN A 204 -38.09 3.53 -12.56
CA GLN A 204 -37.93 2.42 -11.64
C GLN A 204 -36.64 2.50 -10.80
N HIS A 205 -35.70 3.37 -11.16
CA HIS A 205 -34.39 3.47 -10.53
C HIS A 205 -33.60 2.13 -10.51
N LEU A 206 -33.78 1.34 -11.57
CA LEU A 206 -33.15 0.02 -11.77
C LEU A 206 -32.55 -0.07 -13.17
N TYR A 207 -31.66 -1.03 -13.37
CA TYR A 207 -31.01 -1.28 -14.65
C TYR A 207 -31.63 -2.48 -15.35
N PHE A 208 -31.93 -2.34 -16.64
CA PHE A 208 -32.12 -3.48 -17.52
C PHE A 208 -30.79 -4.24 -17.63
N ARG A 209 -30.87 -5.57 -17.80
CA ARG A 209 -29.65 -6.38 -17.97
C ARG A 209 -28.89 -5.95 -19.24
N ASP A 210 -29.59 -5.80 -20.38
CA ASP A 210 -29.12 -5.28 -21.67
C ASP A 210 -30.34 -4.87 -22.53
N SER A 211 -30.09 -4.37 -23.74
CA SER A 211 -31.15 -3.87 -24.61
C SER A 211 -32.20 -4.91 -25.04
N THR A 212 -31.95 -6.20 -24.91
CA THR A 212 -32.91 -7.26 -25.21
C THR A 212 -34.03 -7.38 -24.18
N TYR A 213 -33.91 -6.65 -23.04
CA TYR A 213 -34.89 -6.64 -21.96
C TYR A 213 -35.79 -5.38 -21.95
N PHE A 214 -35.56 -4.42 -22.82
CA PHE A 214 -36.33 -3.14 -22.80
C PHE A 214 -37.84 -3.34 -22.97
N ASP A 215 -38.24 -4.30 -23.83
CA ASP A 215 -39.65 -4.56 -24.15
C ASP A 215 -40.16 -5.87 -23.49
N LYS A 216 -39.37 -6.51 -22.62
CA LYS A 216 -39.78 -7.73 -21.92
C LYS A 216 -40.54 -7.36 -20.63
N THR A 217 -41.51 -8.21 -20.31
CA THR A 217 -42.29 -8.11 -19.07
C THR A 217 -42.27 -9.43 -18.31
N GLU A 218 -42.39 -9.32 -16.99
CA GLU A 218 -42.65 -10.40 -16.07
C GLU A 218 -44.09 -10.91 -16.21
N PRO A 219 -44.46 -12.08 -15.65
CA PRO A 219 -45.84 -12.58 -15.68
C PRO A 219 -46.89 -11.62 -15.10
N ASN A 220 -46.52 -10.80 -14.11
CA ASN A 220 -47.41 -9.75 -13.56
C ASN A 220 -47.53 -8.49 -14.43
N GLY A 221 -46.89 -8.45 -15.61
CA GLY A 221 -46.90 -7.32 -16.53
C GLY A 221 -45.92 -6.21 -16.22
N GLN A 222 -45.08 -6.34 -15.17
CA GLN A 222 -44.03 -5.38 -14.86
C GLN A 222 -42.78 -5.60 -15.75
N LYS A 223 -41.94 -4.56 -15.88
CA LYS A 223 -40.63 -4.67 -16.56
C LYS A 223 -39.72 -5.69 -15.86
N VAL A 224 -38.91 -6.37 -16.62
CA VAL A 224 -37.96 -7.35 -16.10
C VAL A 224 -36.73 -6.67 -15.52
N PHE A 225 -36.58 -6.71 -14.21
CA PHE A 225 -35.35 -6.26 -13.52
C PHE A 225 -34.78 -7.40 -12.68
N TRP A 226 -33.66 -7.93 -13.15
CA TRP A 226 -32.96 -9.04 -12.54
C TRP A 226 -32.21 -8.60 -11.27
N SER A 227 -32.43 -9.30 -10.16
CA SER A 227 -31.85 -9.00 -8.85
C SER A 227 -30.32 -8.97 -8.90
N ARG A 228 -29.67 -10.06 -9.31
CA ARG A 228 -28.19 -10.09 -9.40
C ARG A 228 -27.66 -9.07 -10.40
N GLY A 229 -28.33 -8.81 -11.51
CA GLY A 229 -27.94 -7.74 -12.45
C GLY A 229 -27.84 -6.38 -11.79
N ASN A 230 -28.89 -5.99 -11.06
CA ASN A 230 -28.89 -4.75 -10.27
C ASN A 230 -27.95 -4.81 -9.07
N GLY A 231 -27.75 -5.98 -8.48
CA GLY A 231 -26.73 -6.23 -7.46
C GLY A 231 -25.32 -5.92 -7.95
N TRP A 232 -24.97 -6.36 -9.16
CA TRP A 232 -23.70 -6.01 -9.79
C TRP A 232 -23.51 -4.50 -9.92
N VAL A 233 -24.56 -3.79 -10.40
CA VAL A 233 -24.46 -2.34 -10.62
C VAL A 233 -24.23 -1.59 -9.31
N ILE A 234 -25.07 -1.82 -8.29
CA ILE A 234 -24.98 -1.06 -7.05
C ILE A 234 -23.69 -1.40 -6.28
N ALA A 235 -23.24 -2.67 -6.33
CA ALA A 235 -21.95 -3.07 -5.75
C ALA A 235 -20.78 -2.46 -6.55
N GLY A 236 -20.86 -2.44 -7.88
CA GLY A 236 -19.88 -1.76 -8.73
C GLY A 236 -19.78 -0.28 -8.43
N LEU A 237 -20.94 0.38 -8.20
CA LEU A 237 -21.02 1.79 -7.82
C LEU A 237 -20.31 2.08 -6.48
N VAL A 238 -20.53 1.23 -5.46
CA VAL A 238 -19.78 1.28 -4.21
C VAL A 238 -18.28 1.17 -4.49
N ARG A 239 -17.86 0.18 -5.29
CA ARG A 239 -16.45 -0.08 -5.57
C ARG A 239 -15.78 1.02 -6.41
N VAL A 240 -16.54 1.78 -7.18
CA VAL A 240 -16.08 3.02 -7.85
C VAL A 240 -15.94 4.16 -6.84
N LEU A 241 -16.97 4.40 -6.02
CA LEU A 241 -16.97 5.48 -5.02
C LEU A 241 -15.87 5.33 -3.97
N GLN A 242 -15.42 4.10 -3.66
CA GLN A 242 -14.30 3.84 -2.76
C GLN A 242 -12.95 4.41 -3.25
N TYR A 243 -12.81 4.67 -4.55
CA TYR A 243 -11.56 5.17 -5.15
C TYR A 243 -11.75 6.47 -5.95
N LEU A 244 -12.99 6.96 -6.05
CA LEU A 244 -13.26 8.27 -6.62
C LEU A 244 -12.89 9.34 -5.57
N PRO A 245 -12.00 10.32 -5.88
CA PRO A 245 -11.60 11.33 -4.90
C PRO A 245 -12.79 12.08 -4.30
N MET A 246 -12.71 12.40 -3.00
CA MET A 246 -13.78 13.10 -2.28
C MET A 246 -14.10 14.48 -2.89
N ASN A 247 -13.10 15.14 -3.47
CA ASN A 247 -13.22 16.43 -4.11
C ASN A 247 -13.45 16.34 -5.64
N TYR A 248 -13.74 15.14 -6.18
CA TYR A 248 -14.02 14.99 -7.61
C TYR A 248 -15.35 15.70 -7.97
N PRO A 249 -15.39 16.59 -8.98
CA PRO A 249 -16.58 17.43 -9.25
C PRO A 249 -17.87 16.66 -9.49
N ASP A 250 -17.82 15.52 -10.19
CA ASP A 250 -19.01 14.71 -10.50
C ASP A 250 -19.33 13.64 -9.43
N ARG A 251 -18.59 13.57 -8.33
CA ARG A 251 -18.86 12.61 -7.24
C ARG A 251 -20.31 12.70 -6.74
N PRO A 252 -20.92 13.88 -6.55
CA PRO A 252 -22.32 14.00 -6.13
C PRO A 252 -23.33 13.31 -7.09
N ARG A 253 -23.03 13.24 -8.39
CA ARG A 253 -23.86 12.52 -9.36
C ARG A 253 -23.84 11.01 -9.14
N PHE A 254 -22.68 10.44 -8.81
CA PHE A 254 -22.55 9.02 -8.45
C PHE A 254 -23.27 8.72 -7.12
N GLU A 255 -23.12 9.59 -6.13
CA GLU A 255 -23.78 9.45 -4.83
C GLU A 255 -25.30 9.55 -4.95
N GLN A 256 -25.82 10.41 -5.85
CA GLN A 256 -27.27 10.50 -6.09
C GLN A 256 -27.79 9.23 -6.76
N LEU A 257 -27.12 8.72 -7.81
CA LEU A 257 -27.46 7.45 -8.45
C LEU A 257 -27.50 6.31 -7.43
N PHE A 258 -26.52 6.26 -6.52
CA PHE A 258 -26.48 5.29 -5.44
C PHE A 258 -27.69 5.38 -4.52
N LYS A 259 -28.07 6.59 -4.09
CA LYS A 259 -29.22 6.83 -3.21
C LYS A 259 -30.54 6.44 -3.88
N ASP A 260 -30.70 6.77 -5.16
CA ASP A 260 -31.91 6.45 -5.93
C ASP A 260 -32.07 4.93 -6.07
N MET A 261 -31.00 4.21 -6.42
CA MET A 261 -31.01 2.74 -6.47
C MET A 261 -31.25 2.12 -5.09
N ALA A 262 -30.58 2.61 -4.04
CA ALA A 262 -30.74 2.09 -2.69
C ALA A 262 -32.18 2.23 -2.17
N ALA A 263 -32.83 3.36 -2.44
CA ALA A 263 -34.22 3.59 -2.07
C ALA A 263 -35.18 2.61 -2.80
N LYS A 264 -34.93 2.33 -4.07
CA LYS A 264 -35.75 1.37 -4.83
C LYS A 264 -35.47 -0.07 -4.37
N VAL A 265 -34.23 -0.43 -4.16
CA VAL A 265 -33.83 -1.76 -3.64
C VAL A 265 -34.49 -2.02 -2.28
N LEU A 266 -34.49 -1.05 -1.37
CA LEU A 266 -35.17 -1.17 -0.07
C LEU A 266 -36.66 -1.55 -0.23
N GLN A 267 -37.38 -0.93 -1.20
CA GLN A 267 -38.78 -1.23 -1.47
C GLN A 267 -39.04 -2.65 -2.02
N CYS A 268 -38.02 -3.24 -2.65
CA CYS A 268 -38.12 -4.57 -3.26
C CYS A 268 -37.76 -5.72 -2.29
N GLN A 269 -37.34 -5.43 -1.05
CA GLN A 269 -37.01 -6.47 -0.08
C GLN A 269 -38.24 -7.31 0.32
N GLN A 270 -38.09 -8.64 0.30
CA GLN A 270 -39.19 -9.55 0.59
C GLN A 270 -39.37 -9.79 2.11
N PRO A 271 -40.55 -10.32 2.54
CA PRO A 271 -40.80 -10.64 3.95
C PRO A 271 -39.78 -11.61 4.57
N ASP A 272 -39.15 -12.49 3.80
CA ASP A 272 -38.10 -13.40 4.26
C ASP A 272 -36.72 -12.74 4.46
N GLY A 273 -36.60 -11.44 4.11
CA GLY A 273 -35.37 -10.64 4.28
C GLY A 273 -34.48 -10.60 3.04
N LEU A 274 -34.70 -11.43 2.06
CA LEU A 274 -33.91 -11.48 0.82
C LEU A 274 -34.58 -10.68 -0.32
N TRP A 275 -33.91 -10.61 -1.44
CA TRP A 275 -34.45 -10.21 -2.73
C TRP A 275 -34.49 -11.44 -3.63
N HIS A 276 -35.65 -11.71 -4.20
CA HIS A 276 -35.81 -12.80 -5.14
C HIS A 276 -35.23 -12.45 -6.51
N SER A 277 -35.06 -13.41 -7.43
CA SER A 277 -34.34 -13.14 -8.68
C SER A 277 -35.05 -12.14 -9.60
N GLY A 278 -36.37 -12.01 -9.55
CA GLY A 278 -37.14 -10.93 -10.17
C GLY A 278 -37.49 -9.85 -9.14
N LEU A 279 -37.07 -8.60 -9.35
CA LEU A 279 -37.25 -7.53 -8.36
C LEU A 279 -38.70 -6.99 -8.32
N LEU A 280 -39.39 -6.94 -9.46
CA LEU A 280 -40.76 -6.41 -9.56
C LEU A 280 -41.82 -7.51 -9.64
N ASP A 281 -41.42 -8.76 -9.75
CA ASP A 281 -42.31 -9.94 -9.65
C ASP A 281 -41.67 -11.04 -8.81
N PRO A 282 -41.43 -10.79 -7.52
CA PRO A 282 -40.68 -11.73 -6.66
C PRO A 282 -41.46 -13.02 -6.36
N SER A 283 -42.81 -13.04 -6.53
CA SER A 283 -43.64 -14.18 -6.16
C SER A 283 -43.43 -15.42 -7.03
N ASP A 284 -42.98 -15.21 -8.28
CA ASP A 284 -42.74 -16.29 -9.25
C ASP A 284 -41.34 -16.94 -9.11
N TYR A 285 -40.49 -16.39 -8.27
CA TYR A 285 -39.09 -16.80 -8.17
C TYR A 285 -38.68 -17.19 -6.75
N PRO A 286 -37.80 -18.18 -6.60
CA PRO A 286 -37.26 -18.55 -5.30
C PRO A 286 -36.33 -17.46 -4.75
N LYS A 287 -36.03 -17.56 -3.44
CA LYS A 287 -35.03 -16.72 -2.80
C LYS A 287 -33.68 -16.85 -3.51
N GLU A 288 -32.93 -15.77 -3.55
CA GLU A 288 -31.65 -15.67 -4.28
C GLU A 288 -30.61 -14.92 -3.43
N THR A 289 -29.47 -15.57 -3.16
CA THR A 289 -28.47 -15.05 -2.22
C THR A 289 -27.45 -14.12 -2.84
N SER A 290 -27.09 -14.26 -4.13
CA SER A 290 -26.03 -13.42 -4.72
C SER A 290 -26.46 -11.95 -4.88
N GLY A 291 -27.64 -11.70 -5.44
CA GLY A 291 -28.21 -10.35 -5.53
C GLY A 291 -28.48 -9.77 -4.14
N SER A 292 -29.07 -10.58 -3.24
CA SER A 292 -29.34 -10.17 -1.86
C SER A 292 -28.05 -9.77 -1.12
N ALA A 293 -26.96 -10.50 -1.30
CA ALA A 293 -25.69 -10.17 -0.67
C ALA A 293 -25.10 -8.86 -1.24
N PHE A 294 -25.15 -8.62 -2.56
CA PHE A 294 -24.72 -7.34 -3.13
C PHE A 294 -25.56 -6.16 -2.64
N PHE A 295 -26.86 -6.32 -2.48
CA PHE A 295 -27.70 -5.27 -1.90
C PHE A 295 -27.37 -5.02 -0.44
N THR A 296 -27.21 -6.08 0.35
CA THR A 296 -26.79 -5.96 1.76
C THR A 296 -25.43 -5.24 1.88
N TYR A 297 -24.46 -5.61 1.03
CA TYR A 297 -23.17 -4.93 0.93
C TYR A 297 -23.32 -3.43 0.67
N ALA A 298 -24.10 -3.08 -0.33
CA ALA A 298 -24.27 -1.69 -0.74
C ALA A 298 -25.01 -0.86 0.32
N LEU A 299 -26.09 -1.38 0.91
CA LEU A 299 -26.86 -0.68 1.94
C LEU A 299 -26.03 -0.48 3.21
N ALA A 300 -25.32 -1.52 3.69
CA ALA A 300 -24.44 -1.40 4.85
C ALA A 300 -23.29 -0.40 4.61
N TRP A 301 -22.66 -0.45 3.42
CA TRP A 301 -21.64 0.53 3.04
C TRP A 301 -22.22 1.96 3.00
N GLY A 302 -23.39 2.16 2.44
CA GLY A 302 -24.06 3.46 2.39
C GLY A 302 -24.35 4.05 3.76
N ILE A 303 -24.71 3.21 4.75
CA ILE A 303 -24.85 3.59 6.16
C ILE A 303 -23.49 3.97 6.74
N ASN A 304 -22.44 3.15 6.51
CA ASN A 304 -21.08 3.39 7.01
C ASN A 304 -20.50 4.71 6.47
N GLN A 305 -20.87 5.10 5.25
CA GLN A 305 -20.44 6.37 4.64
C GLN A 305 -21.32 7.57 5.02
N GLY A 306 -22.41 7.37 5.76
CA GLY A 306 -23.38 8.43 6.04
C GLY A 306 -24.16 8.91 4.80
N LEU A 307 -24.15 8.15 3.72
CA LEU A 307 -24.94 8.43 2.51
C LEU A 307 -26.39 8.01 2.67
N LEU A 308 -26.65 6.98 3.47
CA LEU A 308 -27.96 6.46 3.80
C LEU A 308 -28.27 6.69 5.28
N ASP A 309 -29.52 7.07 5.58
CA ASP A 309 -29.97 7.24 6.96
C ASP A 309 -30.01 5.88 7.68
N ARG A 310 -29.24 5.75 8.76
CA ARG A 310 -29.13 4.49 9.53
C ARG A 310 -30.48 3.98 9.98
N ALA A 311 -31.31 4.83 10.58
CA ALA A 311 -32.59 4.41 11.14
C ALA A 311 -33.56 3.82 10.08
N THR A 312 -33.45 4.28 8.83
CA THR A 312 -34.25 3.80 7.72
C THR A 312 -33.73 2.48 7.12
N TYR A 313 -32.42 2.32 6.99
CA TYR A 313 -31.82 1.23 6.20
C TYR A 313 -31.29 0.07 7.06
N GLU A 314 -30.81 0.31 8.29
CA GLU A 314 -30.24 -0.74 9.14
C GLU A 314 -31.19 -1.89 9.43
N PRO A 315 -32.51 -1.70 9.71
CA PRO A 315 -33.43 -2.82 9.90
C PRO A 315 -33.52 -3.75 8.70
N ALA A 316 -33.37 -3.21 7.48
CA ALA A 316 -33.36 -4.01 6.26
C ALA A 316 -32.04 -4.77 6.08
N VAL A 317 -30.92 -4.14 6.41
CA VAL A 317 -29.59 -4.79 6.41
C VAL A 317 -29.54 -5.94 7.40
N ASP A 318 -29.99 -5.74 8.63
CA ASP A 318 -30.00 -6.77 9.67
C ASP A 318 -30.86 -7.96 9.28
N LYS A 319 -32.07 -7.68 8.78
CA LYS A 319 -32.98 -8.70 8.28
C LYS A 319 -32.37 -9.49 7.12
N ALA A 320 -31.73 -8.82 6.19
CA ALA A 320 -31.06 -9.45 5.05
C ALA A 320 -29.86 -10.28 5.50
N TRP A 321 -29.05 -9.77 6.42
CA TRP A 321 -27.89 -10.52 6.93
C TRP A 321 -28.30 -11.82 7.62
N MET A 322 -29.29 -11.76 8.51
CA MET A 322 -29.83 -12.98 9.16
C MET A 322 -30.37 -13.99 8.14
N ALA A 323 -31.08 -13.51 7.11
CA ALA A 323 -31.59 -14.37 6.05
C ALA A 323 -30.46 -14.99 5.21
N LEU A 324 -29.39 -14.24 4.89
CA LEU A 324 -28.19 -14.74 4.21
C LEU A 324 -27.48 -15.80 5.04
N VAL A 325 -27.30 -15.58 6.34
CA VAL A 325 -26.73 -16.57 7.28
C VAL A 325 -27.55 -17.86 7.31
N SER A 326 -28.88 -17.77 7.22
CA SER A 326 -29.77 -18.95 7.16
C SER A 326 -29.59 -19.79 5.89
N CYS A 327 -28.98 -19.25 4.85
CA CYS A 327 -28.62 -19.95 3.62
C CYS A 327 -27.23 -20.61 3.66
N VAL A 328 -26.51 -20.50 4.79
CA VAL A 328 -25.24 -21.21 5.01
C VAL A 328 -25.54 -22.53 5.72
N ASN A 329 -25.23 -23.66 5.09
CA ASN A 329 -25.45 -24.97 5.66
C ASN A 329 -24.45 -25.31 6.79
N ALA A 330 -24.61 -26.47 7.44
CA ALA A 330 -23.76 -26.87 8.55
C ALA A 330 -22.28 -27.00 8.18
N ASP A 331 -21.97 -27.35 6.93
CA ASP A 331 -20.60 -27.53 6.43
C ASP A 331 -19.93 -26.19 6.03
N GLY A 332 -20.70 -25.09 5.99
CA GLY A 332 -20.23 -23.77 5.57
C GLY A 332 -20.53 -23.42 4.11
N LYS A 333 -21.17 -24.32 3.33
CA LYS A 333 -21.59 -24.01 1.96
C LYS A 333 -22.68 -22.96 1.95
N LEU A 334 -22.49 -21.87 1.21
CA LEU A 334 -23.53 -20.89 0.89
C LEU A 334 -24.45 -21.49 -0.19
N THR A 335 -25.74 -21.57 0.05
CA THR A 335 -26.75 -22.12 -0.86
C THR A 335 -27.62 -21.03 -1.45
N SER A 336 -28.58 -21.40 -2.29
CA SER A 336 -29.53 -20.49 -2.96
C SER A 336 -28.86 -19.43 -3.84
N VAL A 337 -27.68 -19.72 -4.38
CA VAL A 337 -27.01 -18.88 -5.38
C VAL A 337 -27.52 -19.26 -6.77
N GLN A 338 -28.18 -18.36 -7.46
CA GLN A 338 -28.63 -18.59 -8.82
C GLN A 338 -27.41 -18.87 -9.73
N PRO A 339 -27.36 -20.01 -10.45
CA PRO A 339 -26.29 -20.29 -11.43
C PRO A 339 -26.16 -19.22 -12.49
N MET A 340 -25.04 -19.23 -13.25
CA MET A 340 -24.84 -18.25 -14.34
C MET A 340 -26.07 -18.11 -15.22
N GLY A 341 -26.46 -16.88 -15.48
CA GLY A 341 -27.64 -16.52 -16.24
C GLY A 341 -27.68 -15.04 -16.53
N ALA A 342 -28.76 -14.60 -17.17
CA ALA A 342 -28.96 -13.23 -17.60
C ALA A 342 -30.32 -12.65 -17.18
N ASP A 343 -31.15 -13.44 -16.53
CA ASP A 343 -32.53 -13.11 -16.21
C ASP A 343 -33.03 -13.83 -14.96
N PRO A 344 -34.16 -13.39 -14.40
CA PRO A 344 -34.85 -14.12 -13.34
C PRO A 344 -35.29 -15.50 -13.81
N LYS A 345 -35.09 -16.52 -12.99
CA LYS A 345 -35.61 -17.88 -13.21
C LYS A 345 -35.51 -18.73 -11.96
N SER A 346 -36.27 -19.82 -11.97
CA SER A 346 -36.17 -20.85 -10.95
C SER A 346 -34.88 -21.66 -11.12
N PHE A 347 -34.32 -22.11 -10.00
CA PHE A 347 -33.06 -22.87 -9.95
C PHE A 347 -33.04 -23.76 -8.71
N ASP A 348 -32.13 -24.71 -8.65
CA ASP A 348 -31.93 -25.57 -7.50
C ASP A 348 -31.43 -24.76 -6.29
N GLN A 349 -32.17 -24.82 -5.19
CA GLN A 349 -31.88 -24.06 -3.96
C GLN A 349 -30.63 -24.56 -3.22
N ASP A 350 -30.07 -25.73 -3.56
CA ASP A 350 -28.76 -26.16 -3.06
C ASP A 350 -27.58 -25.64 -3.92
N SER A 351 -27.88 -24.91 -5.01
CA SER A 351 -26.86 -24.34 -5.88
C SER A 351 -25.97 -23.33 -5.16
N THR A 352 -24.68 -23.38 -5.48
CA THR A 352 -23.67 -22.41 -5.04
C THR A 352 -22.77 -22.01 -6.19
N GLU A 353 -22.24 -20.80 -6.15
CA GLU A 353 -21.27 -20.28 -7.10
C GLU A 353 -20.29 -19.34 -6.36
N VAL A 354 -19.03 -19.32 -6.80
CA VAL A 354 -17.97 -18.57 -6.14
C VAL A 354 -18.23 -17.05 -6.12
N TYR A 355 -18.90 -16.49 -7.11
CA TYR A 355 -19.29 -15.07 -7.10
C TYR A 355 -20.37 -14.76 -6.03
N GLY A 356 -21.25 -15.72 -5.70
CA GLY A 356 -22.19 -15.58 -4.60
C GLY A 356 -21.48 -15.59 -3.25
N VAL A 357 -20.48 -16.46 -3.09
CA VAL A 357 -19.57 -16.44 -1.94
C VAL A 357 -18.88 -15.10 -1.82
N GLY A 358 -18.34 -14.56 -2.93
CA GLY A 358 -17.73 -13.22 -2.96
C GLY A 358 -18.67 -12.12 -2.50
N ALA A 359 -19.92 -12.12 -3.00
CA ALA A 359 -20.94 -11.16 -2.59
C ALA A 359 -21.27 -11.28 -1.10
N PHE A 360 -21.38 -12.49 -0.56
CA PHE A 360 -21.61 -12.75 0.86
C PHE A 360 -20.48 -12.20 1.75
N LEU A 361 -19.22 -12.41 1.35
CA LEU A 361 -18.06 -11.91 2.08
C LEU A 361 -17.97 -10.37 2.01
N LEU A 362 -18.32 -9.76 0.88
CA LEU A 362 -18.43 -8.30 0.75
C LEU A 362 -19.53 -7.76 1.70
N ALA A 363 -20.71 -8.39 1.73
CA ALA A 363 -21.81 -8.02 2.61
C ALA A 363 -21.39 -8.10 4.08
N GLY A 364 -20.85 -9.25 4.50
CA GLY A 364 -20.41 -9.46 5.86
C GLY A 364 -19.35 -8.46 6.31
N SER A 365 -18.42 -8.07 5.41
CA SER A 365 -17.39 -7.08 5.73
C SER A 365 -17.97 -5.70 6.06
N GLU A 366 -19.01 -5.25 5.37
CA GLU A 366 -19.64 -3.95 5.66
C GLU A 366 -20.62 -4.02 6.84
N VAL A 367 -21.31 -5.16 7.04
CA VAL A 367 -22.10 -5.39 8.26
C VAL A 367 -21.20 -5.41 9.50
N TYR A 368 -20.04 -6.09 9.45
CA TYR A 368 -19.05 -6.08 10.51
C TYR A 368 -18.62 -4.65 10.89
N LYS A 369 -18.28 -3.83 9.88
CA LYS A 369 -17.89 -2.44 10.09
C LYS A 369 -19.02 -1.57 10.63
N MET A 370 -20.26 -1.80 10.15
CA MET A 370 -21.46 -1.08 10.61
C MET A 370 -21.67 -1.25 12.11
N ILE A 371 -21.53 -2.47 12.63
CA ILE A 371 -21.64 -2.77 14.06
C ILE A 371 -20.49 -2.13 14.85
N ILE A 372 -19.26 -2.23 14.35
CA ILE A 372 -18.09 -1.65 15.01
C ILE A 372 -18.24 -0.13 15.12
N LEU A 373 -18.61 0.56 14.06
CA LEU A 373 -18.79 2.01 14.07
C LEU A 373 -19.87 2.47 15.04
N GLU A 374 -20.93 1.67 15.21
CA GLU A 374 -21.99 1.96 16.18
C GLU A 374 -21.49 1.83 17.63
N HIS A 375 -20.83 0.72 17.93
CA HIS A 375 -20.44 0.38 19.31
C HIS A 375 -19.18 1.11 19.80
N THR A 376 -18.28 1.53 18.93
CA THR A 376 -16.99 2.12 19.33
C THR A 376 -17.05 3.62 19.56
N LYS A 377 -18.01 4.34 18.97
CA LYS A 377 -17.99 5.81 18.89
C LYS A 377 -16.57 6.27 18.53
N PRO A 378 -16.06 5.93 17.33
CA PRO A 378 -14.66 6.12 17.01
C PRO A 378 -14.26 7.58 17.03
N VAL A 379 -13.01 7.85 17.39
CA VAL A 379 -12.44 9.17 17.24
C VAL A 379 -12.20 9.45 15.77
N LEU A 380 -12.70 10.58 15.28
CA LEU A 380 -12.54 10.99 13.89
C LEU A 380 -11.19 11.69 13.70
N VAL A 381 -10.45 11.31 12.70
CA VAL A 381 -9.24 11.98 12.25
C VAL A 381 -9.44 12.48 10.83
N SER A 382 -9.40 13.79 10.66
CA SER A 382 -9.45 14.40 9.33
C SER A 382 -8.04 14.70 8.87
N VAL A 383 -7.67 14.19 7.68
CA VAL A 383 -6.35 14.37 7.08
C VAL A 383 -6.51 15.04 5.72
N THR A 384 -5.87 16.20 5.55
CA THR A 384 -5.91 16.97 4.30
C THR A 384 -4.54 16.96 3.64
N ASN A 385 -4.49 16.64 2.35
CA ASN A 385 -3.34 16.85 1.49
C ASN A 385 -3.39 18.28 0.90
N PRO A 386 -2.55 19.22 1.36
CA PRO A 386 -2.56 20.58 0.81
C PRO A 386 -1.90 20.68 -0.57
N SER A 387 -1.17 19.64 -1.01
CA SER A 387 -0.37 19.69 -2.25
C SER A 387 -1.25 19.55 -3.50
N SER A 388 -0.72 20.06 -4.62
CA SER A 388 -1.31 19.91 -5.96
C SER A 388 -1.05 18.55 -6.61
N PHE A 389 -0.42 17.61 -5.91
CA PHE A 389 -0.13 16.24 -6.37
C PHE A 389 -0.56 15.21 -5.32
N ARG A 390 -0.76 13.99 -5.80
CA ARG A 390 -1.13 12.85 -4.97
C ARG A 390 0.00 12.48 -4.00
N ARG A 391 -0.36 12.12 -2.76
CA ARG A 391 0.54 11.55 -1.74
C ARG A 391 0.16 10.11 -1.46
N ASP A 392 1.06 9.19 -1.75
CA ASP A 392 0.89 7.76 -1.49
C ASP A 392 1.81 7.33 -0.33
N CYS A 393 1.33 6.39 0.48
CA CYS A 393 2.04 5.90 1.67
C CYS A 393 2.52 7.04 2.59
N GLU A 394 1.75 8.13 2.68
CA GLU A 394 2.13 9.24 3.55
C GLU A 394 1.86 8.89 5.00
N THR A 395 2.88 8.95 5.84
CA THR A 395 2.74 8.62 7.26
C THR A 395 2.04 9.74 8.01
N VAL A 396 0.92 9.41 8.62
CA VAL A 396 0.19 10.25 9.56
C VAL A 396 0.62 9.89 10.97
N GLU A 397 1.10 10.89 11.72
CA GLU A 397 1.52 10.73 13.11
C GLU A 397 0.55 11.48 14.04
N ILE A 398 0.04 10.76 15.05
CA ILE A 398 -0.85 11.31 16.07
C ILE A 398 -0.19 11.14 17.44
N HIS A 399 -0.19 12.20 18.24
CA HIS A 399 0.39 12.21 19.58
C HIS A 399 -0.66 11.96 20.68
N SER A 400 -0.25 11.34 21.80
CA SER A 400 -1.14 10.96 22.91
C SER A 400 -1.72 12.12 23.73
N ASP A 401 -1.20 13.33 23.55
CA ASP A 401 -1.75 14.57 24.08
C ASP A 401 -2.97 15.06 23.28
N ALA A 402 -3.31 14.36 22.18
CA ALA A 402 -4.58 14.54 21.49
C ALA A 402 -5.77 14.29 22.45
N PRO A 403 -6.90 15.03 22.31
CA PRO A 403 -8.00 15.05 23.28
C PRO A 403 -8.65 13.69 23.61
N SER A 404 -8.36 12.66 22.82
CA SER A 404 -8.97 11.33 22.94
C SER A 404 -8.29 10.36 23.91
N GLY A 405 -7.09 10.70 24.43
CA GLY A 405 -6.32 9.84 25.34
C GLY A 405 -6.10 8.44 24.78
N PHE A 406 -4.97 8.20 24.07
CA PHE A 406 -4.62 6.84 23.64
C PHE A 406 -4.40 5.97 24.87
N THR A 407 -5.26 4.98 25.07
CA THR A 407 -4.98 3.89 25.98
C THR A 407 -4.26 2.77 25.21
N ARG A 408 -3.32 2.10 25.85
CA ARG A 408 -2.69 0.88 25.34
C ARG A 408 -3.76 -0.04 24.75
N GLY A 409 -3.63 -0.31 23.47
CA GLY A 409 -4.49 -1.27 22.81
C GLY A 409 -5.40 -0.71 21.72
N LEU A 410 -5.22 0.52 21.20
CA LEU A 410 -5.86 0.91 19.92
C LEU A 410 -5.29 0.03 18.80
N ALA A 411 -6.15 -0.71 18.15
CA ALA A 411 -5.73 -1.81 17.27
C ALA A 411 -5.98 -1.55 15.79
N GLY A 412 -6.59 -0.44 15.41
CA GLY A 412 -6.87 -0.19 14.01
C GLY A 412 -7.28 1.24 13.69
N VAL A 413 -7.00 1.62 12.47
CA VAL A 413 -7.52 2.82 11.82
C VAL A 413 -8.31 2.40 10.61
N MET A 414 -9.56 2.83 10.49
CA MET A 414 -10.36 2.57 9.29
C MET A 414 -10.40 3.80 8.41
N ASP A 415 -10.06 3.63 7.14
CA ASP A 415 -10.25 4.67 6.11
C ASP A 415 -11.75 4.84 5.83
N GLY A 416 -12.26 6.03 6.07
CA GLY A 416 -13.67 6.34 5.92
C GLY A 416 -14.21 6.28 4.49
N VAL A 417 -13.36 6.26 3.47
CA VAL A 417 -13.77 6.21 2.06
C VAL A 417 -13.69 4.79 1.52
N SER A 418 -12.53 4.14 1.64
CA SER A 418 -12.33 2.79 1.14
C SER A 418 -12.88 1.71 2.07
N SER A 419 -13.22 2.06 3.31
CA SER A 419 -13.62 1.14 4.38
C SER A 419 -12.54 0.11 4.74
N ARG A 420 -11.27 0.35 4.39
CA ARG A 420 -10.16 -0.55 4.74
C ARG A 420 -9.70 -0.29 6.16
N ILE A 421 -9.44 -1.35 6.91
CA ILE A 421 -8.69 -1.29 8.17
C ILE A 421 -7.21 -1.25 7.79
N LEU A 422 -6.52 -0.22 8.23
CA LEU A 422 -5.12 0.05 7.92
C LEU A 422 -4.21 -0.50 9.01
N ASP A 423 -2.99 -0.85 8.64
CA ASP A 423 -1.93 -1.17 9.59
C ASP A 423 -1.63 0.06 10.45
N VAL A 424 -1.40 -0.17 11.73
CA VAL A 424 -0.99 0.87 12.69
C VAL A 424 0.30 0.48 13.41
N GLN A 425 1.04 1.48 13.85
CA GLN A 425 2.18 1.29 14.73
C GLN A 425 2.04 2.23 15.93
N LEU A 426 2.09 1.62 17.12
CA LEU A 426 2.13 2.34 18.40
C LEU A 426 3.54 2.23 18.98
N TYR A 427 4.12 3.33 19.42
CA TYR A 427 5.41 3.29 20.09
C TYR A 427 5.63 4.48 21.02
N ALA A 428 6.60 4.35 21.92
CA ALA A 428 7.07 5.43 22.79
C ALA A 428 8.15 6.24 22.07
N SER A 429 8.08 7.59 22.17
CA SER A 429 9.12 8.47 21.61
C SER A 429 10.49 8.24 22.26
N GLU A 430 10.50 7.79 23.52
CA GLU A 430 11.71 7.45 24.27
C GLU A 430 11.55 6.08 24.92
N PRO A 431 12.59 5.24 24.91
CA PRO A 431 12.55 3.91 25.49
C PRO A 431 12.18 3.91 26.98
N GLY A 432 11.32 2.96 27.36
CA GLY A 432 10.83 2.83 28.74
C GLY A 432 9.72 3.80 29.13
N GLN A 433 9.34 4.72 28.26
CA GLN A 433 8.16 5.56 28.44
C GLN A 433 6.90 4.89 27.90
N PRO A 434 5.69 5.32 28.34
CA PRO A 434 4.44 4.86 27.71
C PRO A 434 4.39 5.21 26.23
N GLU A 435 3.72 4.37 25.45
CA GLU A 435 3.43 4.66 24.04
C GLU A 435 2.67 5.97 23.92
N ASN A 436 3.20 6.87 23.10
CA ASN A 436 2.67 8.22 22.93
C ASN A 436 2.55 8.65 21.47
N LYS A 437 2.89 7.76 20.53
CA LYS A 437 2.76 7.98 19.09
C LYS A 437 1.98 6.86 18.45
N LEU A 438 1.00 7.22 17.62
CA LEU A 438 0.28 6.32 16.72
C LEU A 438 0.58 6.73 15.28
N LEU A 439 1.01 5.77 14.47
CA LEU A 439 1.23 5.93 13.05
C LEU A 439 0.25 5.10 12.24
N PHE A 440 -0.19 5.67 11.11
CA PHE A 440 -0.83 4.95 10.02
C PHE A 440 -0.44 5.60 8.68
N GLN A 441 -0.70 4.95 7.55
CA GLN A 441 -0.40 5.51 6.24
C GLN A 441 -1.66 5.85 5.46
N ALA A 442 -1.63 7.01 4.79
CA ALA A 442 -2.72 7.54 3.98
C ALA A 442 -2.30 7.65 2.50
N ASP A 443 -3.26 7.34 1.60
CA ASP A 443 -3.17 7.64 0.18
C ASP A 443 -4.20 8.75 -0.13
N LEU A 444 -3.75 9.94 -0.52
CA LEU A 444 -4.58 11.13 -0.66
C LEU A 444 -4.41 11.79 -2.03
N ALA A 445 -5.50 12.02 -2.75
CA ALA A 445 -5.49 12.79 -3.98
C ALA A 445 -5.10 14.27 -3.73
N PRO A 446 -4.77 15.04 -4.79
CA PRO A 446 -4.47 16.47 -4.66
C PRO A 446 -5.64 17.23 -4.00
N GLY A 447 -5.35 18.04 -2.97
CA GLY A 447 -6.35 18.82 -2.25
C GLY A 447 -7.43 18.02 -1.50
N GLU A 448 -7.30 16.70 -1.42
CA GLU A 448 -8.29 15.84 -0.77
C GLU A 448 -8.23 15.97 0.75
N THR A 449 -9.41 16.04 1.38
CA THR A 449 -9.60 15.83 2.82
C THR A 449 -10.31 14.50 3.03
N ARG A 450 -9.70 13.60 3.79
CA ARG A 450 -10.23 12.27 4.07
C ARG A 450 -10.38 12.04 5.56
N THR A 451 -11.48 11.39 5.95
CA THR A 451 -11.75 11.03 7.34
C THR A 451 -11.29 9.60 7.61
N TYR A 452 -10.65 9.43 8.75
CA TYR A 452 -10.24 8.13 9.31
C TYR A 452 -10.90 7.94 10.67
N TYR A 453 -11.19 6.69 11.02
CA TYR A 453 -11.80 6.31 12.28
C TYR A 453 -10.78 5.55 13.13
N LEU A 454 -10.44 6.08 14.30
CA LEU A 454 -9.63 5.34 15.27
C LEU A 454 -10.53 4.33 15.99
N LEU A 455 -10.25 3.05 15.82
CA LEU A 455 -11.06 1.96 16.34
C LEU A 455 -10.56 1.50 17.70
N ASN A 456 -11.48 1.29 18.64
CA ASN A 456 -11.16 0.69 19.95
C ASN A 456 -10.97 -0.83 19.79
N PRO A 457 -9.81 -1.40 20.17
CA PRO A 457 -9.54 -2.83 20.03
C PRO A 457 -10.44 -3.74 20.85
N SER A 458 -10.99 -3.24 21.94
CA SER A 458 -11.85 -4.07 22.82
C SER A 458 -13.14 -4.57 22.15
N VAL A 459 -13.50 -3.99 21.01
CA VAL A 459 -14.67 -4.37 20.21
C VAL A 459 -14.30 -5.09 18.90
N LEU A 460 -13.00 -5.16 18.57
CA LEU A 460 -12.53 -5.89 17.40
C LEU A 460 -12.24 -7.36 17.78
N PRO A 461 -12.98 -8.34 17.26
CA PRO A 461 -12.71 -9.75 17.54
C PRO A 461 -11.37 -10.23 16.99
N ALA A 462 -10.90 -9.59 15.93
CA ALA A 462 -9.60 -9.85 15.31
C ALA A 462 -9.00 -8.57 14.73
N VAL A 463 -7.67 -8.53 14.63
CA VAL A 463 -6.93 -7.46 13.96
C VAL A 463 -6.09 -8.11 12.86
N PRO A 464 -6.17 -7.62 11.63
CA PRO A 464 -5.30 -8.09 10.56
C PRO A 464 -3.83 -8.04 10.96
N GLN A 465 -3.07 -9.08 10.62
CA GLN A 465 -1.63 -9.10 10.88
C GLN A 465 -0.97 -8.06 9.98
N PRO A 466 -0.25 -7.07 10.54
CA PRO A 466 0.38 -6.03 9.76
C PRO A 466 1.50 -6.60 8.88
N ILE A 467 1.68 -6.00 7.71
CA ILE A 467 2.82 -6.29 6.86
C ILE A 467 3.98 -5.40 7.32
N VAL A 468 5.02 -6.05 7.88
CA VAL A 468 6.21 -5.33 8.36
C VAL A 468 7.01 -4.85 7.14
N LYS A 469 7.18 -3.52 7.02
CA LYS A 469 7.82 -2.86 5.88
C LYS A 469 9.06 -2.05 6.24
N THR A 470 9.41 -1.97 7.52
CA THR A 470 10.66 -1.34 7.96
C THR A 470 11.37 -2.21 8.99
N PHE A 471 12.68 -2.13 8.99
CA PHE A 471 13.52 -2.87 9.94
C PHE A 471 14.78 -2.07 10.29
N ALA A 472 15.26 -2.21 11.52
CA ALA A 472 16.54 -1.64 11.95
C ALA A 472 17.14 -2.47 13.06
N ARG A 473 18.46 -2.68 13.02
CA ARG A 473 19.20 -3.33 14.08
C ARG A 473 20.68 -2.99 14.14
N TYR A 474 21.26 -3.20 15.30
CA TYR A 474 22.69 -3.30 15.51
C TYR A 474 23.21 -4.64 15.00
N VAL A 475 24.39 -4.64 14.35
CA VAL A 475 24.99 -5.79 13.66
C VAL A 475 26.41 -6.03 14.18
N PRO A 476 26.58 -6.59 15.41
CA PRO A 476 27.89 -6.84 15.98
C PRO A 476 28.71 -7.85 15.17
N GLU A 477 28.06 -8.77 14.47
CA GLU A 477 28.68 -9.77 13.63
C GLU A 477 29.42 -9.21 12.40
N ARG A 478 29.18 -7.93 12.05
CA ARG A 478 29.86 -7.21 10.96
C ARG A 478 30.47 -5.90 11.47
N PHE A 479 31.43 -6.03 12.40
CA PHE A 479 32.25 -4.94 12.92
C PHE A 479 31.43 -3.75 13.45
N ASP A 480 30.35 -4.06 14.16
CA ASP A 480 29.46 -3.08 14.79
C ASP A 480 28.70 -2.18 13.80
N ASP A 481 28.35 -2.68 12.61
CA ASP A 481 27.45 -1.93 11.73
C ASP A 481 26.11 -1.63 12.43
N TYR A 482 25.46 -0.53 12.05
CA TYR A 482 24.05 -0.31 12.30
C TYR A 482 23.32 -0.26 10.97
N ALA A 483 22.35 -1.14 10.75
CA ALA A 483 21.66 -1.27 9.49
C ALA A 483 20.15 -1.03 9.65
N TRP A 484 19.54 -0.40 8.64
CA TRP A 484 18.11 -0.15 8.59
C TRP A 484 17.61 -0.17 7.15
N GLU A 485 16.30 -0.44 7.00
CA GLU A 485 15.66 -0.49 5.71
C GLU A 485 14.18 -0.12 5.76
N SER A 486 13.67 0.32 4.63
CA SER A 486 12.26 0.26 4.28
C SER A 486 12.01 -0.85 3.25
N ASP A 487 10.77 -0.99 2.80
CA ASP A 487 10.42 -1.83 1.65
C ASP A 487 11.00 -1.29 0.31
N ARG A 488 11.75 -0.18 0.30
CA ARG A 488 12.30 0.49 -0.88
C ARG A 488 13.81 0.45 -0.97
N ILE A 489 14.49 0.68 0.12
CA ILE A 489 15.94 0.87 0.20
C ILE A 489 16.48 0.35 1.53
N ALA A 490 17.76 -0.02 1.58
CA ALA A 490 18.45 -0.31 2.83
C ALA A 490 19.74 0.52 2.94
N HIS A 491 20.13 0.79 4.18
CA HIS A 491 21.32 1.54 4.52
C HIS A 491 22.08 0.87 5.64
N ARG A 492 23.37 1.15 5.75
CA ARG A 492 24.18 0.86 6.92
C ARG A 492 25.13 2.00 7.24
N ILE A 493 25.53 2.08 8.47
CA ILE A 493 26.55 3.01 8.95
C ILE A 493 27.55 2.23 9.82
N TYR A 494 28.82 2.56 9.68
CA TYR A 494 29.90 1.79 10.25
C TYR A 494 30.09 2.07 11.75
N GLY A 495 30.39 1.01 12.51
CA GLY A 495 30.60 1.08 13.95
C GLY A 495 32.07 1.11 14.35
N PRO A 496 32.34 1.20 15.67
CA PRO A 496 33.68 1.40 16.20
C PRO A 496 34.66 0.24 15.92
N ALA A 497 34.19 -1.00 15.83
CA ALA A 497 35.04 -2.13 15.55
C ALA A 497 35.66 -2.08 14.14
N LEU A 498 35.04 -1.41 13.18
CA LEU A 498 35.58 -1.27 11.82
C LEU A 498 36.80 -0.34 11.78
N GLU A 499 36.90 0.64 12.68
CA GLU A 499 38.03 1.59 12.73
C GLU A 499 39.41 0.93 12.82
N THR A 500 39.48 -0.25 13.45
CA THR A 500 40.69 -1.00 13.67
C THR A 500 40.88 -2.23 12.77
N TRP A 501 39.91 -2.46 11.86
CA TRP A 501 40.02 -3.60 10.96
C TRP A 501 41.05 -3.35 9.86
N GLN A 502 42.13 -4.12 9.87
CA GLN A 502 43.33 -3.87 9.04
C GLN A 502 43.07 -3.88 7.51
N ARG A 503 42.01 -4.55 7.07
CA ARG A 503 41.68 -4.63 5.62
C ARG A 503 40.93 -3.43 5.10
N GLU A 504 40.14 -2.78 5.95
CA GLU A 504 39.30 -1.64 5.56
C GLU A 504 39.03 -0.75 6.79
N PRO A 505 40.05 0.02 7.25
CA PRO A 505 39.92 0.83 8.47
C PRO A 505 39.14 2.11 8.19
N LEU A 506 37.79 2.02 8.09
CA LEU A 506 36.93 3.16 7.93
C LEU A 506 36.69 3.85 9.28
N THR A 507 37.01 5.14 9.35
CA THR A 507 37.00 5.96 10.57
C THR A 507 36.17 7.20 10.46
N ASP A 508 35.19 7.19 9.57
CA ASP A 508 34.31 8.33 9.31
C ASP A 508 32.84 7.91 9.28
N SER A 509 31.92 8.85 9.52
CA SER A 509 30.49 8.61 9.62
C SER A 509 29.75 8.60 8.26
N GLY A 510 30.38 8.04 7.22
CA GLY A 510 29.75 7.86 5.92
C GLY A 510 28.61 6.85 5.95
N VAL A 511 27.57 7.09 5.18
CA VAL A 511 26.40 6.20 5.07
C VAL A 511 26.47 5.37 3.81
N ASP A 512 26.29 4.07 3.93
CA ASP A 512 26.29 3.11 2.83
C ASP A 512 24.87 2.74 2.40
N VAL A 513 24.72 2.29 1.14
CA VAL A 513 23.45 2.00 0.50
C VAL A 513 23.40 0.58 -0.05
N TRP A 514 22.36 -0.16 0.25
CA TRP A 514 22.02 -1.40 -0.41
C TRP A 514 20.74 -1.23 -1.23
N VAL A 515 20.85 -1.39 -2.54
CA VAL A 515 19.74 -1.22 -3.46
C VAL A 515 18.90 -2.48 -3.57
N LYS A 516 17.57 -2.34 -3.82
CA LYS A 516 16.59 -3.42 -3.78
C LYS A 516 15.77 -3.53 -5.06
N ARG A 517 15.52 -4.78 -5.52
CA ARG A 517 14.52 -5.16 -6.55
C ARG A 517 13.26 -5.77 -5.93
N THR A 518 13.20 -5.85 -4.61
CA THR A 518 12.09 -6.47 -3.87
C THR A 518 11.55 -5.53 -2.83
N ARG A 519 10.30 -5.72 -2.44
CA ARG A 519 9.69 -5.04 -1.28
C ARG A 519 9.90 -5.81 0.03
N ALA A 520 10.43 -7.01 -0.04
CA ALA A 520 10.80 -7.78 1.16
C ALA A 520 11.94 -7.10 1.92
N LEU A 521 11.98 -7.30 3.24
CA LEU A 521 13.11 -6.90 4.08
C LEU A 521 14.31 -7.82 3.80
N ILE A 522 15.51 -7.22 3.64
CA ILE A 522 16.69 -7.94 3.14
C ILE A 522 17.90 -7.86 4.08
N VAL A 523 17.90 -6.99 5.09
CA VAL A 523 19.07 -6.73 5.92
C VAL A 523 19.63 -8.02 6.52
N ASP A 524 18.81 -8.85 7.17
CA ASP A 524 19.28 -10.10 7.75
C ASP A 524 19.76 -11.11 6.70
N GLN A 525 19.10 -11.15 5.54
CA GLN A 525 19.52 -12.02 4.44
C GLN A 525 20.89 -11.58 3.89
N MET A 526 21.11 -10.29 3.70
CA MET A 526 22.37 -9.75 3.19
C MET A 526 23.55 -10.11 4.13
N TYR A 527 23.38 -9.92 5.43
CA TYR A 527 24.42 -10.27 6.39
C TYR A 527 24.62 -11.80 6.54
N SER A 528 23.54 -12.59 6.50
CA SER A 528 23.64 -14.04 6.70
C SER A 528 24.26 -14.78 5.53
N THR A 529 24.04 -14.33 4.31
CA THR A 529 24.51 -15.03 3.11
C THR A 529 25.87 -14.56 2.63
N MET A 530 26.33 -13.38 3.08
CA MET A 530 27.51 -12.69 2.56
C MET A 530 27.49 -12.55 1.02
N ASN A 531 26.27 -12.61 0.44
CA ASN A 531 26.06 -12.63 -1.00
C ASN A 531 25.86 -11.21 -1.53
N LEU A 532 26.76 -10.33 -1.12
CA LEU A 532 26.71 -8.88 -1.36
C LEU A 532 26.80 -8.51 -2.85
N PHE A 533 27.38 -9.38 -3.67
CA PHE A 533 27.68 -9.12 -5.09
C PHE A 533 26.82 -9.94 -6.07
N ASN A 534 25.68 -10.47 -5.64
CA ASN A 534 24.80 -11.20 -6.55
C ASN A 534 24.00 -10.26 -7.46
N THR A 535 24.50 -9.99 -8.65
CA THR A 535 23.89 -9.10 -9.65
C THR A 535 22.46 -9.48 -10.09
N ASN A 536 22.03 -10.70 -9.79
CA ASN A 536 20.67 -11.21 -10.08
C ASN A 536 19.84 -11.42 -8.81
N GLY A 537 20.38 -11.07 -7.64
CA GLY A 537 19.69 -11.20 -6.36
C GLY A 537 18.61 -10.14 -6.12
N PRO A 538 17.86 -10.26 -5.01
CA PRO A 538 16.82 -9.29 -4.63
C PRO A 538 17.38 -7.93 -4.21
N SER A 539 18.69 -7.86 -3.93
CA SER A 539 19.39 -6.67 -3.47
C SER A 539 20.87 -6.73 -3.88
N GLN A 540 21.55 -5.57 -3.85
CA GLN A 540 22.96 -5.44 -4.20
C GLN A 540 23.65 -4.42 -3.26
N ASP A 541 24.94 -4.68 -2.97
CA ASP A 541 25.88 -3.80 -2.26
C ASP A 541 26.91 -3.27 -3.28
N ASP A 542 26.53 -2.22 -4.00
CA ASP A 542 27.31 -1.65 -5.09
C ASP A 542 27.76 -0.21 -4.81
N PHE A 543 27.25 0.38 -3.75
CA PHE A 543 27.59 1.74 -3.36
C PHE A 543 28.90 1.75 -2.59
N LYS A 544 29.89 2.52 -3.06
CA LYS A 544 31.20 2.65 -2.42
C LYS A 544 31.30 3.96 -1.65
N VAL A 545 31.46 3.88 -0.35
CA VAL A 545 31.60 5.02 0.56
C VAL A 545 33.06 5.50 0.65
N GLY A 546 34.00 4.60 0.92
CA GLY A 546 35.39 4.98 1.19
C GLY A 546 35.48 5.99 2.33
N HIS A 547 36.25 7.06 2.14
CA HIS A 547 36.38 8.17 3.10
C HIS A 547 35.44 9.34 2.80
N THR A 548 34.42 9.15 1.96
CA THR A 548 33.43 10.18 1.62
C THR A 548 32.30 10.23 2.66
N ARG A 549 31.36 11.12 2.45
CA ARG A 549 30.14 11.20 3.29
C ARG A 549 29.10 10.12 2.94
N GLY A 550 29.38 9.30 1.91
CA GLY A 550 28.43 8.30 1.46
C GLY A 550 27.14 8.95 0.94
N ASP A 551 26.02 8.47 1.44
CA ASP A 551 24.68 8.98 1.16
C ASP A 551 24.17 9.76 2.39
N GLY A 552 24.51 11.06 2.51
CA GLY A 552 23.98 11.93 3.57
C GLY A 552 24.77 11.98 4.87
N GLY A 553 26.03 11.54 4.89
CA GLY A 553 26.91 11.74 6.04
C GLY A 553 27.21 13.22 6.29
N LEU A 554 27.47 13.57 7.55
CA LEU A 554 27.63 14.95 8.03
C LEU A 554 29.08 15.23 8.46
N GLY A 555 29.52 16.47 8.32
CA GLY A 555 30.74 17.02 8.89
C GLY A 555 30.58 18.51 9.20
N ILE A 556 31.54 19.08 9.96
CA ILE A 556 31.59 20.49 10.25
C ILE A 556 32.47 21.19 9.22
N TRP A 557 31.89 22.11 8.46
CA TRP A 557 32.60 22.91 7.48
C TRP A 557 33.26 24.12 8.13
N ASN A 558 34.56 24.17 8.15
CA ASN A 558 35.30 25.28 8.75
C ASN A 558 36.55 25.63 7.91
N ASN A 559 36.65 26.87 7.48
CA ASN A 559 37.81 27.40 6.74
C ASN A 559 38.24 26.54 5.52
N GLY A 560 37.27 26.05 4.73
CA GLY A 560 37.55 25.26 3.52
C GLY A 560 37.86 23.77 3.80
N THR A 561 37.67 23.31 5.02
CA THR A 561 37.90 21.93 5.43
C THR A 561 36.64 21.33 6.06
N ASN A 562 36.33 20.09 5.71
CA ASN A 562 35.25 19.32 6.29
C ASN A 562 35.80 18.45 7.44
N TYR A 563 35.48 18.82 8.69
CA TYR A 563 35.90 18.08 9.89
C TYR A 563 34.84 17.04 10.25
N VAL A 564 35.21 15.77 10.25
CA VAL A 564 34.30 14.64 10.44
C VAL A 564 34.56 13.93 11.75
N SER A 565 33.50 13.37 12.35
CA SER A 565 33.61 12.49 13.50
C SER A 565 34.25 11.15 13.13
N LYS A 566 34.68 10.40 14.11
CA LYS A 566 34.84 8.95 13.99
C LYS A 566 33.47 8.28 13.85
N ASN A 567 33.47 6.94 13.77
CA ASN A 567 32.24 6.15 13.79
C ASN A 567 31.47 6.36 15.11
N TRP A 568 30.16 6.02 15.13
CA TRP A 568 29.36 6.14 16.33
C TRP A 568 29.91 5.25 17.46
N HIS A 569 29.69 5.66 18.72
CA HIS A 569 30.17 4.90 19.88
C HIS A 569 29.03 4.32 20.73
N ALA A 570 27.81 4.84 20.62
CA ALA A 570 26.64 4.33 21.30
C ALA A 570 25.41 4.35 20.39
N GLN A 571 24.55 3.37 20.55
CA GLN A 571 23.33 3.21 19.77
C GLN A 571 22.13 2.88 20.66
N GLN A 572 20.95 3.24 20.21
CA GLN A 572 19.69 2.93 20.88
C GLN A 572 18.57 2.76 19.86
N LEU A 573 17.99 1.56 19.78
CA LEU A 573 16.77 1.33 19.01
C LEU A 573 15.59 1.96 19.75
N ILE A 574 14.79 2.80 19.05
CA ILE A 574 13.56 3.38 19.58
C ILE A 574 12.37 2.51 19.18
N THR A 575 12.22 2.24 17.89
CA THR A 575 11.18 1.35 17.35
C THR A 575 11.63 0.70 16.05
N THR A 576 11.07 -0.47 15.77
CA THR A 576 11.10 -1.10 14.45
C THR A 576 9.73 -1.73 14.22
N GLY A 577 9.19 -1.64 13.03
CA GLY A 577 7.83 -2.14 12.86
C GLY A 577 7.23 -1.93 11.49
N PRO A 578 5.89 -2.08 11.38
CA PRO A 578 5.25 -2.12 10.08
C PRO A 578 5.40 -0.81 9.29
N ILE A 579 5.50 0.34 9.98
CA ILE A 579 5.45 1.65 9.33
C ILE A 579 6.76 2.41 9.47
N ARG A 580 7.38 2.43 10.66
CA ARG A 580 8.60 3.19 10.94
C ARG A 580 9.63 2.37 11.68
N SER A 581 10.89 2.50 11.27
CA SER A 581 12.04 2.18 12.12
C SER A 581 12.73 3.47 12.53
N GLU A 582 13.07 3.59 13.82
CA GLU A 582 13.69 4.78 14.41
C GLU A 582 14.72 4.38 15.44
N PHE A 583 15.90 5.01 15.40
CA PHE A 583 17.02 4.74 16.32
C PHE A 583 17.87 5.99 16.53
N VAL A 584 18.73 5.93 17.53
CA VAL A 584 19.66 7.01 17.88
C VAL A 584 21.09 6.48 17.86
N LEU A 585 21.99 7.23 17.22
CA LEU A 585 23.43 7.04 17.26
C LEU A 585 24.07 8.24 17.96
N THR A 586 25.09 7.98 18.80
CA THR A 586 25.81 9.03 19.49
C THR A 586 27.28 8.97 19.08
N TYR A 587 27.88 10.13 18.81
CA TYR A 587 29.26 10.29 18.38
C TYR A 587 30.04 11.03 19.45
N GLU A 588 31.26 10.54 19.75
CA GLU A 588 32.18 11.22 20.67
C GLU A 588 32.59 12.59 20.11
N ALA A 589 33.07 13.44 20.99
CA ALA A 589 33.52 14.77 20.59
C ALA A 589 34.79 14.68 19.70
N TRP A 590 34.76 15.42 18.59
CA TRP A 590 35.89 15.59 17.68
C TRP A 590 36.28 17.06 17.48
N ASP A 591 37.51 17.33 17.06
CA ASP A 591 37.96 18.69 16.73
C ASP A 591 37.33 19.14 15.40
N ALA A 592 36.48 20.14 15.45
CA ALA A 592 35.84 20.79 14.31
C ALA A 592 36.68 21.96 13.72
N GLY A 593 37.98 21.95 14.00
CA GLY A 593 38.95 22.96 13.61
C GLY A 593 39.20 23.99 14.68
N SER A 594 40.47 24.41 14.78
CA SER A 594 40.94 25.39 15.78
C SER A 594 40.74 25.00 17.25
N GLY A 595 40.63 23.68 17.54
CA GLY A 595 40.44 23.16 18.89
C GLY A 595 38.98 23.23 19.38
N ARG A 596 38.03 23.55 18.54
CA ARG A 596 36.60 23.52 18.87
C ARG A 596 36.09 22.08 18.88
N MET A 597 35.83 21.56 20.07
CA MET A 597 35.28 20.20 20.22
C MET A 597 33.76 20.21 19.98
N VAL A 598 33.29 19.28 19.15
CA VAL A 598 31.87 19.10 18.82
C VAL A 598 31.51 17.61 18.98
N SER A 599 30.39 17.32 19.64
CA SER A 599 29.79 15.98 19.70
C SER A 599 28.44 15.97 19.01
N GLU A 600 27.95 14.80 18.62
CA GLU A 600 26.69 14.66 17.88
C GLU A 600 25.80 13.56 18.49
N LYS A 601 24.49 13.86 18.58
CA LYS A 601 23.42 12.87 18.77
C LYS A 601 22.54 12.88 17.52
N LYS A 602 22.52 11.78 16.80
CA LYS A 602 21.82 11.64 15.54
C LYS A 602 20.64 10.67 15.71
N ARG A 603 19.41 11.16 15.54
CA ARG A 603 18.19 10.37 15.49
C ARG A 603 17.83 10.15 14.04
N ILE A 604 17.74 8.89 13.62
CA ILE A 604 17.43 8.48 12.24
C ILE A 604 16.12 7.71 12.24
N SER A 605 15.24 8.03 11.31
CA SER A 605 14.01 7.27 11.06
C SER A 605 13.78 7.06 9.57
N ILE A 606 13.19 5.89 9.23
CA ILE A 606 12.74 5.57 7.87
C ILE A 606 11.33 5.03 7.93
N ASP A 607 10.48 5.50 7.03
CA ASP A 607 9.08 5.08 6.92
C ASP A 607 8.86 4.11 5.76
N ALA A 608 7.89 3.23 5.89
CA ALA A 608 7.43 2.36 4.83
C ALA A 608 7.05 3.17 3.57
N GLY A 609 7.43 2.67 2.40
CA GLY A 609 7.20 3.37 1.12
C GLY A 609 8.19 4.49 0.81
N SER A 610 9.10 4.83 1.73
CA SER A 610 10.10 5.89 1.54
C SER A 610 11.45 5.35 1.07
N ASN A 611 12.05 6.05 0.11
CA ASN A 611 13.46 5.88 -0.26
C ASN A 611 14.38 6.81 0.56
N LEU A 612 13.82 7.68 1.38
CA LEU A 612 14.57 8.68 2.14
C LEU A 612 14.41 8.44 3.65
N SER A 613 15.52 8.50 4.37
CA SER A 613 15.60 8.52 5.83
C SER A 613 15.56 9.97 6.32
N ARG A 614 14.84 10.21 7.41
CA ARG A 614 14.82 11.49 8.12
C ARG A 614 15.87 11.47 9.23
N VAL A 615 16.63 12.55 9.34
CA VAL A 615 17.65 12.74 10.38
C VAL A 615 17.34 13.98 11.21
N GLU A 616 17.49 13.84 12.52
CA GLU A 616 17.62 14.95 13.48
C GLU A 616 19.01 14.87 14.11
N SER A 617 19.90 15.77 13.69
CA SER A 617 21.26 15.85 14.21
C SER A 617 21.36 16.98 15.22
N THR A 618 21.61 16.66 16.49
CA THR A 618 21.86 17.63 17.54
C THR A 618 23.36 17.69 17.81
N LEU A 619 23.97 18.81 17.47
CA LEU A 619 25.38 19.09 17.72
C LEU A 619 25.55 19.80 19.05
N ASP A 620 26.48 19.36 19.88
CA ASP A 620 26.80 20.01 21.14
C ASP A 620 28.29 20.41 21.19
N SER A 621 28.56 21.56 21.83
CA SER A 621 29.90 22.16 21.99
C SER A 621 29.85 23.14 23.14
N ASP A 622 31.00 23.34 23.82
CA ASP A 622 31.13 24.40 24.83
C ASP A 622 30.96 25.80 24.21
N ASP A 623 31.49 26.00 23.01
CA ASP A 623 31.24 27.21 22.22
C ASP A 623 29.86 27.13 21.55
N LYS A 624 28.91 28.00 21.99
CA LYS A 624 27.53 28.04 21.50
C LYS A 624 27.34 28.87 20.23
N SER A 625 28.40 29.40 19.62
CA SER A 625 28.28 30.08 18.32
C SER A 625 27.81 29.11 17.22
N PRO A 626 27.08 29.61 16.20
CA PRO A 626 26.61 28.76 15.09
C PRO A 626 27.74 28.00 14.42
N LEU A 627 27.40 26.86 13.86
CA LEU A 627 28.26 25.99 13.04
C LEU A 627 27.83 26.07 11.59
N GLN A 628 28.79 25.87 10.68
CA GLN A 628 28.48 25.51 9.31
C GLN A 628 28.59 23.99 9.19
N VAL A 629 27.56 23.35 8.68
CA VAL A 629 27.50 21.91 8.54
C VAL A 629 27.49 21.52 7.07
N GLY A 630 28.35 20.59 6.66
CA GLY A 630 28.35 20.00 5.34
C GLY A 630 27.67 18.64 5.36
N VAL A 631 26.54 18.50 4.68
CA VAL A 631 25.91 17.19 4.44
C VAL A 631 26.22 16.76 3.03
N GLY A 632 26.77 15.55 2.82
CA GLY A 632 27.40 15.21 1.56
C GLY A 632 26.89 13.97 0.86
N LEU A 633 27.03 13.95 -0.46
CA LEU A 633 26.87 12.80 -1.33
C LEU A 633 28.19 12.45 -1.99
N THR A 634 28.49 11.15 -2.10
CA THR A 634 29.70 10.66 -2.80
C THR A 634 29.63 10.98 -4.29
N GLU A 635 30.61 11.69 -4.80
CA GLU A 635 30.81 11.91 -6.23
C GLU A 635 31.59 10.75 -6.84
N ARG A 636 31.10 10.23 -7.96
CA ARG A 636 31.76 9.15 -8.70
C ARG A 636 32.74 9.71 -9.73
N PRO A 637 33.83 8.96 -10.04
CA PRO A 637 34.72 9.30 -11.12
C PRO A 637 33.98 9.42 -12.46
N GLY A 638 34.44 10.34 -13.31
CA GLY A 638 33.87 10.56 -14.63
C GLY A 638 33.46 12.01 -14.84
N GLU A 639 32.87 12.28 -16.00
CA GLU A 639 32.36 13.63 -16.30
C GLU A 639 31.03 13.83 -15.55
N ASN A 640 30.96 14.89 -14.75
CA ASN A 640 29.76 15.26 -14.00
C ASN A 640 29.18 16.58 -14.54
N ILE A 641 27.88 16.61 -14.75
CA ILE A 641 27.13 17.78 -15.21
C ILE A 641 26.29 18.30 -14.05
N PHE A 642 26.36 19.61 -13.80
CA PHE A 642 25.64 20.29 -12.74
C PHE A 642 24.58 21.20 -13.36
N VAL A 643 23.32 20.99 -12.96
CA VAL A 643 22.16 21.72 -13.49
C VAL A 643 21.23 22.19 -12.38
N SER A 644 20.32 23.11 -12.71
CA SER A 644 19.21 23.51 -11.88
C SER A 644 17.99 22.61 -12.12
N ASP A 645 17.01 22.63 -11.21
CA ASP A 645 15.76 21.83 -11.29
C ASP A 645 14.95 22.08 -12.60
N SER A 646 15.05 23.27 -13.17
CA SER A 646 14.33 23.64 -14.40
C SER A 646 15.09 23.33 -15.70
N ALA A 647 16.28 22.69 -15.62
CA ALA A 647 17.08 22.43 -16.78
C ALA A 647 16.45 21.32 -17.66
N PRO A 648 16.37 21.55 -19.00
CA PRO A 648 15.80 20.55 -19.93
C PRO A 648 16.63 19.26 -20.01
N GLU A 649 17.88 19.30 -19.58
CA GLU A 649 18.77 18.14 -19.49
C GLU A 649 18.21 17.06 -18.58
N ILE A 650 17.41 17.41 -17.55
CA ILE A 650 16.80 16.43 -16.63
C ILE A 650 15.83 15.52 -17.38
N ASP A 651 14.96 16.10 -18.21
CA ASP A 651 13.92 15.36 -18.93
C ASP A 651 14.46 14.57 -20.12
N SER A 652 15.56 15.07 -20.72
CA SER A 652 16.22 14.45 -21.87
C SER A 652 17.39 13.53 -21.50
N TRP A 653 17.69 13.37 -20.20
CA TRP A 653 18.81 12.55 -19.75
C TRP A 653 18.56 11.08 -20.05
N GLU A 654 19.05 10.63 -21.19
CA GLU A 654 19.16 9.20 -21.49
C GLU A 654 20.26 8.63 -20.59
N ASN A 655 20.03 7.43 -20.04
CA ASN A 655 20.97 6.71 -19.16
C ASN A 655 22.37 6.67 -19.79
N SER A 656 23.09 7.80 -19.72
CA SER A 656 24.47 7.87 -20.16
C SER A 656 25.30 7.04 -19.20
N THR A 657 25.93 6.03 -19.71
CA THR A 657 26.79 5.13 -18.92
C THR A 657 28.08 5.81 -18.46
N ALA A 658 28.41 7.02 -18.98
CA ALA A 658 29.71 7.65 -18.77
C ALA A 658 29.65 8.95 -17.97
N LYS A 659 28.47 9.54 -17.76
CA LYS A 659 28.35 10.87 -17.13
C LYS A 659 27.37 10.82 -15.95
N GLY A 660 27.70 11.59 -14.90
CA GLY A 660 26.81 11.82 -13.78
C GLY A 660 26.01 13.11 -13.94
N LEU A 661 24.78 13.13 -13.43
CA LEU A 661 23.91 14.30 -13.41
C LEU A 661 23.66 14.75 -11.98
N TRP A 662 24.11 15.97 -11.66
CA TRP A 662 23.82 16.66 -10.40
C TRP A 662 22.73 17.69 -10.61
N VAL A 663 21.72 17.69 -9.73
CA VAL A 663 20.75 18.78 -9.63
C VAL A 663 20.90 19.43 -8.27
N GLN A 664 21.07 20.74 -8.25
CA GLN A 664 21.32 21.54 -7.05
C GLN A 664 20.30 22.67 -6.94
N THR A 665 19.61 22.74 -5.81
CA THR A 665 18.58 23.75 -5.52
C THR A 665 18.78 24.29 -4.09
N PRO A 666 18.13 25.38 -3.69
CA PRO A 666 18.24 25.88 -2.31
C PRO A 666 17.71 24.93 -1.22
N THR A 667 16.99 23.87 -1.59
CA THR A 667 16.34 22.94 -0.64
C THR A 667 16.77 21.49 -0.81
N TRP A 668 17.28 21.09 -1.94
CA TRP A 668 17.66 19.70 -2.17
C TRP A 668 18.76 19.57 -3.23
N MET A 669 19.45 18.44 -3.17
CA MET A 669 20.47 18.02 -4.12
C MET A 669 20.26 16.57 -4.49
N THR A 670 20.36 16.23 -5.77
CA THR A 670 20.37 14.84 -6.25
C THR A 670 21.61 14.58 -7.09
N TYR A 671 21.99 13.32 -7.09
CA TYR A 671 23.02 12.79 -7.97
C TYR A 671 22.54 11.49 -8.64
N TRP A 672 22.34 11.54 -9.96
CA TRP A 672 22.18 10.37 -10.78
C TRP A 672 23.57 9.95 -11.24
N GLN A 673 24.10 8.84 -10.67
CA GLN A 673 25.48 8.44 -10.85
C GLN A 673 25.73 7.96 -12.30
N PRO A 674 26.99 8.05 -12.83
CA PRO A 674 27.35 7.28 -14.02
C PRO A 674 27.20 5.79 -13.71
N GLN A 675 26.93 4.98 -14.74
CA GLN A 675 26.85 3.53 -14.57
C GLN A 675 28.21 3.00 -14.11
N ASP A 676 28.26 2.44 -12.94
CA ASP A 676 29.42 1.77 -12.37
C ASP A 676 29.43 0.28 -12.74
N PHE A 677 30.41 -0.48 -12.23
CA PHE A 677 30.75 -1.87 -12.59
C PHE A 677 29.61 -2.89 -12.48
N VAL A 678 28.51 -2.55 -11.85
CA VAL A 678 27.42 -3.43 -11.55
C VAL A 678 26.16 -3.04 -12.32
N LYS A 679 25.16 -3.89 -12.28
CA LYS A 679 23.95 -3.72 -13.05
C LYS A 679 23.11 -2.53 -12.55
N GLY A 680 22.90 -1.57 -13.42
CA GLY A 680 22.04 -0.43 -13.16
C GLY A 680 22.77 0.84 -12.68
N VAL A 681 22.01 1.87 -12.39
CA VAL A 681 22.45 3.18 -11.93
C VAL A 681 21.84 3.49 -10.57
N ILE A 682 22.68 3.88 -9.62
CA ILE A 682 22.26 4.35 -8.31
C ILE A 682 22.09 5.87 -8.37
N ALA A 683 21.02 6.36 -7.77
CA ALA A 683 20.79 7.76 -7.54
C ALA A 683 20.78 8.05 -6.04
N THR A 684 21.31 9.20 -5.63
CA THR A 684 21.32 9.64 -4.24
C THR A 684 20.69 11.02 -4.08
N ALA A 685 20.24 11.38 -2.88
CA ALA A 685 19.65 12.68 -2.63
C ALA A 685 19.84 13.15 -1.20
N ILE A 686 19.88 14.48 -1.04
CA ILE A 686 19.74 15.19 0.23
C ILE A 686 18.62 16.20 0.10
N ILE A 687 17.78 16.32 1.11
CA ILE A 687 16.76 17.37 1.22
C ILE A 687 16.95 18.11 2.53
N MET A 688 16.97 19.43 2.44
CA MET A 688 17.01 20.37 3.56
C MET A 688 15.69 21.16 3.59
N PRO A 689 14.97 21.18 4.71
CA PRO A 689 13.76 21.98 4.82
C PRO A 689 14.05 23.48 4.65
N LYS A 690 13.11 24.24 4.09
CA LYS A 690 13.01 25.71 4.16
C LYS A 690 14.19 26.50 3.61
N ASN A 691 14.69 26.16 2.41
CA ASN A 691 15.74 26.93 1.73
C ASN A 691 17.00 27.17 2.59
N SER A 692 17.46 26.17 3.31
CA SER A 692 18.55 26.27 4.27
C SER A 692 19.94 26.00 3.66
N ILE A 693 20.04 25.62 2.37
CA ILE A 693 21.33 25.40 1.72
C ILE A 693 21.89 26.74 1.28
N GLU A 694 23.01 27.15 1.89
CA GLU A 694 23.67 28.43 1.58
C GLU A 694 24.57 28.31 0.33
N THR A 695 25.26 27.17 0.20
CA THR A 695 26.18 26.93 -0.93
C THR A 695 26.49 25.46 -1.09
N TYR A 696 27.09 25.10 -2.21
CA TYR A 696 27.62 23.78 -2.51
C TYR A 696 29.13 23.84 -2.67
N THR A 697 29.83 22.85 -2.15
CA THR A 697 31.28 22.72 -2.28
C THR A 697 31.68 21.24 -2.29
N ASN A 698 32.93 20.97 -2.63
CA ASN A 698 33.49 19.63 -2.44
C ASN A 698 34.46 19.61 -1.25
N ASP A 699 34.59 18.44 -0.60
CA ASP A 699 35.45 18.26 0.58
C ASP A 699 36.92 17.99 0.25
N ASN A 700 37.29 17.88 -1.02
CA ASN A 700 38.67 17.74 -1.47
C ASN A 700 38.96 18.54 -2.75
N PRO A 701 38.99 19.88 -2.65
CA PRO A 701 39.16 20.75 -3.81
C PRO A 701 40.52 20.64 -4.52
N THR A 702 41.52 20.01 -3.89
CA THR A 702 42.85 19.81 -4.46
C THR A 702 42.99 18.52 -5.25
N LEU A 703 42.00 17.66 -5.25
CA LEU A 703 42.00 16.43 -6.05
C LEU A 703 41.55 16.76 -7.48
N PRO A 704 42.44 16.72 -8.49
CA PRO A 704 42.05 17.00 -9.86
C PRO A 704 41.15 15.87 -10.40
N GLU A 705 40.20 16.24 -11.25
CA GLU A 705 39.26 15.29 -11.90
C GLU A 705 39.97 14.12 -12.59
N SER A 706 41.19 14.36 -13.10
CA SER A 706 42.04 13.35 -13.77
C SER A 706 42.61 12.26 -12.84
N LYS A 707 42.44 12.37 -11.51
CA LYS A 707 42.91 11.40 -10.52
C LYS A 707 41.80 10.60 -9.84
N PHE A 708 40.56 10.74 -10.27
CA PHE A 708 39.52 9.79 -9.95
C PHE A 708 39.86 8.46 -10.61
N GLU A 709 40.48 7.55 -9.88
CA GLU A 709 40.70 6.20 -10.38
C GLU A 709 39.40 5.36 -10.23
N ALA A 710 39.12 4.61 -11.31
CA ALA A 710 38.04 3.64 -11.27
C ALA A 710 38.28 2.62 -10.12
N PRO A 711 37.26 2.27 -9.31
CA PRO A 711 37.41 1.33 -8.22
C PRO A 711 37.90 -0.02 -8.75
N THR A 712 39.07 -0.44 -8.30
CA THR A 712 39.51 -1.83 -8.51
C THR A 712 38.83 -2.72 -7.48
N HIS A 713 38.32 -3.88 -7.88
CA HIS A 713 37.63 -4.87 -7.01
C HIS A 713 38.52 -5.52 -5.94
N THR A 714 39.65 -4.93 -5.59
CA THR A 714 40.49 -5.42 -4.50
C THR A 714 39.91 -4.93 -3.17
N LEU A 715 39.33 -5.83 -2.42
CA LEU A 715 39.01 -5.66 -1.00
C LEU A 715 40.25 -5.16 -0.27
N GLY A 716 40.24 -3.97 0.34
CA GLY A 716 41.17 -3.62 1.38
C GLY A 716 42.00 -2.35 1.27
N GLU A 717 41.81 -1.49 0.30
CA GLU A 717 42.43 -0.15 0.35
C GLU A 717 41.34 0.91 0.21
N GLY A 718 41.25 1.80 1.23
CA GLY A 718 40.44 3.02 1.12
C GLY A 718 40.77 3.71 -0.20
N GLN A 719 39.78 3.88 -1.08
CA GLN A 719 40.02 4.34 -2.44
C GLN A 719 40.56 5.77 -2.42
N PRO A 720 41.85 6.00 -2.74
CA PRO A 720 42.32 7.35 -2.91
C PRO A 720 41.63 7.95 -4.15
N GLY A 721 40.88 9.01 -3.95
CA GLY A 721 40.33 9.78 -5.06
C GLY A 721 38.84 10.03 -5.06
N LEU A 722 38.04 9.40 -4.19
CA LEU A 722 36.64 9.77 -4.01
C LEU A 722 36.52 11.05 -3.18
N ARG A 723 35.57 11.91 -3.57
CA ARG A 723 35.21 13.14 -2.85
C ARG A 723 33.71 13.22 -2.65
N SER A 724 33.27 14.08 -1.75
CA SER A 724 31.85 14.38 -1.55
C SER A 724 31.53 15.76 -2.09
N ILE A 725 30.36 15.92 -2.67
CA ILE A 725 29.74 17.22 -2.83
C ILE A 725 28.90 17.48 -1.58
N LEU A 726 29.15 18.62 -0.93
CA LEU A 726 28.53 19.03 0.33
C LEU A 726 27.49 20.11 0.09
N ALA A 727 26.32 19.95 0.66
CA ALA A 727 25.36 21.02 0.90
C ALA A 727 25.72 21.69 2.24
N ILE A 728 26.12 22.95 2.20
CA ILE A 728 26.51 23.71 3.38
C ILE A 728 25.30 24.44 3.98
N VAL A 729 25.04 24.19 5.24
CA VAL A 729 23.90 24.74 5.99
C VAL A 729 24.32 25.27 7.35
N PRO A 730 23.70 26.35 7.85
CA PRO A 730 23.93 26.83 9.21
C PRO A 730 23.22 25.92 10.22
N ALA A 731 23.87 25.64 11.33
CA ALA A 731 23.31 24.88 12.45
C ALA A 731 23.55 25.60 13.79
N GLN A 732 22.55 25.57 14.66
CA GLN A 732 22.66 26.10 16.01
C GLN A 732 23.04 24.99 16.97
N VAL A 733 24.06 25.20 17.80
CA VAL A 733 24.48 24.25 18.83
C VAL A 733 23.32 23.98 19.81
N GLY A 734 23.03 22.73 20.07
CA GLY A 734 21.96 22.29 20.95
C GLY A 734 20.55 22.27 20.30
N THR A 735 20.42 22.72 19.04
CA THR A 735 19.16 22.67 18.30
C THR A 735 19.25 21.59 17.21
N PRO A 736 18.24 20.70 17.06
CA PRO A 736 18.25 19.69 16.01
C PRO A 736 18.30 20.31 14.60
N LEU A 737 19.29 19.94 13.82
CA LEU A 737 19.30 20.10 12.37
C LEU A 737 18.55 18.95 11.74
N VAL A 738 17.43 19.26 11.06
CA VAL A 738 16.63 18.24 10.36
C VAL A 738 16.99 18.21 8.89
N TYR A 739 17.27 17.02 8.36
CA TYR A 739 17.44 16.80 6.95
C TYR A 739 17.01 15.39 6.55
N TYR A 740 16.95 15.14 5.25
CA TYR A 740 16.62 13.83 4.68
C TYR A 740 17.71 13.42 3.70
N PHE A 741 17.98 12.13 3.67
CA PHE A 741 18.88 11.54 2.68
C PHE A 741 18.37 10.18 2.23
N GLY A 742 18.81 9.70 1.09
CA GLY A 742 18.52 8.37 0.63
C GLY A 742 18.75 8.17 -0.87
N ALA A 743 18.45 6.96 -1.32
CA ALA A 743 18.84 6.53 -2.65
C ALA A 743 17.70 5.86 -3.44
N GLY A 744 17.85 5.87 -4.75
CA GLY A 744 17.05 5.15 -5.72
C GLY A 744 17.93 4.30 -6.64
N TRP A 745 17.30 3.40 -7.40
CA TRP A 745 17.99 2.52 -8.33
C TRP A 745 17.11 2.26 -9.55
N ASN A 746 17.68 2.35 -10.76
CA ASN A 746 16.89 2.17 -11.97
C ASN A 746 16.40 0.72 -12.18
N GLU A 747 17.00 -0.26 -11.51
CA GLU A 747 16.56 -1.66 -11.53
C GLU A 747 15.52 -1.99 -10.44
N SER A 748 15.14 -1.01 -9.60
CA SER A 748 14.11 -1.19 -8.55
C SER A 748 12.69 -1.30 -9.10
N GLY A 749 12.47 -0.82 -10.33
CA GLY A 749 11.15 -0.67 -10.95
C GLY A 749 10.45 0.67 -10.64
N ASP A 750 11.01 1.50 -9.74
CA ASP A 750 10.43 2.80 -9.36
C ASP A 750 11.01 3.97 -10.16
N PHE A 751 12.30 3.93 -10.47
CA PHE A 751 13.04 5.06 -11.05
C PHE A 751 13.78 4.65 -12.33
N PRO A 752 13.09 4.50 -13.46
CA PRO A 752 13.72 4.05 -14.70
C PRO A 752 14.75 5.02 -15.26
N ASN A 753 14.72 6.30 -14.85
CA ASN A 753 15.63 7.35 -15.31
C ASN A 753 15.76 8.48 -14.29
N ALA A 754 16.68 9.42 -14.56
CA ALA A 754 16.97 10.57 -13.70
C ALA A 754 15.75 11.49 -13.49
N ALA A 755 14.91 11.69 -14.51
CA ALA A 755 13.73 12.55 -14.39
C ALA A 755 12.74 12.01 -13.35
N ASN A 756 12.52 10.69 -13.30
CA ASN A 756 11.66 10.05 -12.29
C ASN A 756 12.23 10.23 -10.87
N TRP A 757 13.54 10.05 -10.69
CA TRP A 757 14.18 10.26 -9.40
C TRP A 757 14.10 11.71 -8.94
N ASN A 758 14.48 12.66 -9.82
CA ASN A 758 14.42 14.09 -9.50
C ASN A 758 12.99 14.56 -9.19
N ASN A 759 11.98 14.05 -9.92
CA ASN A 759 10.58 14.35 -9.63
C ASN A 759 10.14 13.79 -8.26
N TYR A 760 10.59 12.59 -7.89
CA TYR A 760 10.34 12.01 -6.56
C TYR A 760 10.93 12.89 -5.45
N VAL A 761 12.21 13.29 -5.58
CA VAL A 761 12.90 14.12 -4.59
C VAL A 761 12.26 15.51 -4.49
N ARG A 762 11.93 16.15 -5.61
CA ARG A 762 11.24 17.45 -5.66
C ARG A 762 9.89 17.39 -4.94
N ARG A 763 9.06 16.36 -5.24
CA ARG A 763 7.76 16.17 -4.57
C ARG A 763 7.95 15.87 -3.09
N PHE A 764 9.00 15.14 -2.71
CA PHE A 764 9.30 14.89 -1.31
C PHE A 764 9.70 16.17 -0.57
N ALA A 765 10.54 17.02 -1.17
CA ALA A 765 10.88 18.33 -0.61
C ALA A 765 9.62 19.20 -0.40
N GLN A 766 8.71 19.22 -1.39
CA GLN A 766 7.42 19.90 -1.25
C GLN A 766 6.57 19.35 -0.10
N ARG A 767 6.53 18.00 0.12
CA ARG A 767 5.82 17.40 1.26
C ARG A 767 6.37 17.85 2.60
N VAL A 768 7.69 18.01 2.69
CA VAL A 768 8.36 18.48 3.91
C VAL A 768 7.99 19.94 4.22
N ASP A 769 7.92 20.79 3.20
CA ASP A 769 7.57 22.20 3.34
C ASP A 769 6.05 22.42 3.56
N GLU A 770 5.23 21.53 3.01
CA GLU A 770 3.76 21.55 3.10
C GLU A 770 3.25 20.25 3.75
N PRO A 771 3.40 20.06 5.06
CA PRO A 771 2.98 18.83 5.74
C PRO A 771 1.46 18.62 5.63
N LEU A 772 1.00 17.38 5.84
CA LEU A 772 -0.42 17.07 5.95
C LEU A 772 -1.07 17.89 7.08
N HIS A 773 -2.30 18.36 6.84
CA HIS A 773 -3.09 18.95 7.93
C HIS A 773 -3.88 17.83 8.60
N VAL A 774 -3.51 17.50 9.84
CA VAL A 774 -4.14 16.46 10.66
C VAL A 774 -4.96 17.10 11.76
N ASN A 775 -6.25 16.79 11.79
CA ASN A 775 -7.16 17.27 12.83
C ASN A 775 -7.83 16.08 13.52
N VAL A 776 -7.60 15.92 14.80
CA VAL A 776 -8.17 14.85 15.63
C VAL A 776 -9.42 15.40 16.33
N GLY A 777 -10.58 14.79 16.09
CA GLY A 777 -11.85 15.15 16.71
C GLY A 777 -11.80 14.94 18.23
N LYS A 778 -12.66 15.70 18.93
CA LYS A 778 -12.79 15.63 20.39
C LYS A 778 -13.64 14.43 20.81
#